data_411210683b7a6c24492f56e940d8183b
#
_entry.id   411210683b7a6c24492f56e940d8183b
#
_cell.length_a   1.000
_cell.length_b   1.000
_cell.length_c   1.000
_cell.angle_alpha   90.00
_cell.angle_beta   90.00
_cell.angle_gamma   90.00
#
_symmetry.space_group_name_H-M   'P 1'
#
loop_
_entity.id
_entity.type
_entity.pdbx_description
1 polymer ?
#
loop_
_entity_poly.entity_id
_entity_poly.type
_entity_poly.pdbx_seq_one_letter_code
_entity_poly.pdbx_strand_id
1 'polypeptide(L)'
;MEKMQAQEMMSGLRIPEMEDLGQFFRSLPTSTLVGIGALTAVLAYWLATRPRPIKPPCSLLHQSEEVPHESGGRRSMMGDSSKLLTHYHDDAKTMYEVFQRGLHISGDGPCLGSRLPNQPYKWISYKEVTARAEHLGSGLLHQGCQPNPNQFIGVFAQNRPEWIISELACYTYSMVVVPLYDTLGPDAIRFIINTADISTVICDKVDKAQVLLDNVERKETPGLRRIILMDAFDSALMEHGKCCGVHVQAMQEVEAQGREHHRNPIPPVPDDLSIVCFTSGTTGNPKGVMLTHGNVVADFSGFLKITDKVIFPNQDDCLISFLPLAHMFERLIESVVYCHGGRIGFYQGDIRLLPDDMKALRPTIFPVVPRLLNRMYDKIFSQANSPLKRWLLNFAAKRKGAEVSSGIIRSDSIWDKIFFSKIQASLGGRLRMIITGAAPTSPSVLGFLRAALGCQVYEAYGQTECTAGCTFTTPGDWTPGHVGAPLPCNLIRLVDVPEKNYFASKGEGEVCVKGPNVFKGYLKDPERTAETLDSDGWLHTGDIGKWLPNGTLKIIDRKKHIFKLAQGEYISPEKIENIYIRCEPVAQLYVHGDSLQSCLVGIVVPDPEVMPEWAKKKGMLGTYKDLCKNTELKKAILEDLVRLGKASGLHSFEQVKNIYIHNEMFSIENGLLTPTLKAKRPELKEFFKAKIDQLYSSITM
;
A
#
# COMPACT_ATOMS: atom_id res chain seq x y z
N MET A 1 -48.14 25.31 -33.84
CA MET A 1 -49.12 24.86 -32.86
C MET A 1 -48.44 24.41 -31.55
N GLU A 2 -47.36 23.67 -31.55
CA GLU A 2 -46.68 23.23 -30.30
C GLU A 2 -46.08 24.39 -29.47
N LYS A 3 -45.58 25.44 -30.08
CA LYS A 3 -45.06 26.60 -29.34
C LYS A 3 -46.15 27.45 -28.66
N MET A 4 -47.35 27.44 -29.20
CA MET A 4 -48.49 28.14 -28.60
C MET A 4 -49.08 27.36 -27.40
N GLN A 5 -49.08 26.02 -27.47
CA GLN A 5 -49.56 25.19 -26.36
C GLN A 5 -48.60 25.23 -25.17
N ALA A 6 -47.27 25.31 -25.40
CA ALA A 6 -46.30 25.46 -24.31
C ALA A 6 -46.38 26.82 -23.61
N GLN A 7 -46.74 27.87 -24.37
CA GLN A 7 -46.91 29.22 -23.84
C GLN A 7 -48.21 29.36 -23.04
N GLU A 8 -49.28 28.70 -23.46
CA GLU A 8 -50.53 28.62 -22.68
C GLU A 8 -50.40 27.76 -21.40
N MET A 9 -49.61 26.69 -21.43
CA MET A 9 -49.33 25.89 -20.20
C MET A 9 -48.46 26.64 -19.20
N MET A 10 -47.55 27.51 -19.66
CA MET A 10 -46.70 28.33 -18.77
C MET A 10 -47.43 29.55 -18.20
N SER A 11 -48.46 30.05 -18.89
CA SER A 11 -49.26 31.16 -18.36
C SER A 11 -50.26 30.78 -17.27
N GLY A 12 -50.46 29.47 -17.05
CA GLY A 12 -51.28 28.94 -15.95
C GLY A 12 -50.57 28.72 -14.63
N LEU A 13 -49.25 28.79 -14.62
CA LEU A 13 -48.45 28.68 -13.39
C LEU A 13 -48.24 30.09 -12.82
N ARG A 14 -49.27 30.61 -12.15
CA ARG A 14 -49.09 31.79 -11.28
C ARG A 14 -48.19 31.40 -10.14
N ILE A 15 -47.03 32.04 -10.04
CA ILE A 15 -46.22 32.03 -8.83
C ILE A 15 -47.09 32.68 -7.76
N PRO A 16 -47.44 31.98 -6.64
CA PRO A 16 -48.28 32.59 -5.59
C PRO A 16 -47.59 33.87 -5.09
N GLU A 17 -48.31 34.94 -5.04
CA GLU A 17 -47.82 36.17 -4.43
C GLU A 17 -47.61 35.93 -2.93
N MET A 18 -46.68 36.62 -2.27
CA MET A 18 -46.34 36.44 -0.86
C MET A 18 -47.58 36.58 0.05
N GLU A 19 -48.59 37.34 -0.37
CA GLU A 19 -49.84 37.49 0.34
C GLU A 19 -50.72 36.24 0.28
N ASP A 20 -50.73 35.51 -0.85
CA ASP A 20 -51.49 34.27 -1.01
C ASP A 20 -50.89 33.13 -0.15
N LEU A 21 -49.54 33.07 -0.09
CA LEU A 21 -48.85 32.16 0.79
C LEU A 21 -49.12 32.47 2.27
N GLY A 22 -49.18 33.78 2.62
CA GLY A 22 -49.51 34.20 3.97
C GLY A 22 -50.93 33.81 4.42
N GLN A 23 -51.90 33.91 3.49
CA GLN A 23 -53.27 33.47 3.75
C GLN A 23 -53.38 31.96 3.84
N PHE A 24 -52.70 31.23 3.03
CA PHE A 24 -52.63 29.75 3.07
C PHE A 24 -52.10 29.27 4.41
N PHE A 25 -50.97 29.82 4.87
CA PHE A 25 -50.41 29.44 6.18
C PHE A 25 -51.32 29.82 7.35
N ARG A 26 -52.08 30.92 7.28
CA ARG A 26 -53.06 31.29 8.35
C ARG A 26 -54.28 30.38 8.37
N SER A 27 -54.59 29.68 7.29
CA SER A 27 -55.71 28.76 7.21
C SER A 27 -55.40 27.35 7.72
N LEU A 28 -54.13 27.04 7.99
CA LEU A 28 -53.72 25.71 8.47
C LEU A 28 -53.92 25.55 9.94
N PRO A 29 -54.31 24.37 10.42
CA PRO A 29 -54.37 24.06 11.84
C PRO A 29 -53.02 24.31 12.53
N THR A 30 -53.03 24.77 13.77
CA THR A 30 -51.83 25.07 14.57
C THR A 30 -50.86 23.86 14.65
N SER A 31 -51.39 22.65 14.75
CA SER A 31 -50.64 21.42 14.76
C SER A 31 -49.88 21.19 13.46
N THR A 32 -50.46 21.53 12.30
CA THR A 32 -49.86 21.42 11.00
C THR A 32 -48.76 22.47 10.83
N LEU A 33 -49.00 23.71 11.30
CA LEU A 33 -48.01 24.78 11.28
C LEU A 33 -46.78 24.43 12.15
N VAL A 34 -46.99 23.87 13.31
CA VAL A 34 -45.90 23.39 14.18
C VAL A 34 -45.14 22.25 13.51
N GLY A 35 -45.85 21.33 12.86
CA GLY A 35 -45.21 20.24 12.08
C GLY A 35 -44.36 20.75 10.91
N ILE A 36 -44.89 21.71 10.15
CA ILE A 36 -44.12 22.32 9.04
C ILE A 36 -42.92 23.10 9.59
N GLY A 37 -43.10 23.87 10.66
CA GLY A 37 -42.01 24.59 11.32
C GLY A 37 -40.91 23.66 11.82
N ALA A 38 -41.27 22.55 12.45
CA ALA A 38 -40.34 21.54 12.92
C ALA A 38 -39.58 20.89 11.76
N LEU A 39 -40.28 20.49 10.68
CA LEU A 39 -39.66 19.92 9.47
C LEU A 39 -38.70 20.91 8.80
N THR A 40 -39.12 22.20 8.71
CA THR A 40 -38.29 23.26 8.13
C THR A 40 -37.03 23.49 8.98
N ALA A 41 -37.18 23.49 10.32
CA ALA A 41 -36.03 23.62 11.22
C ALA A 41 -35.09 22.44 11.13
N VAL A 42 -35.60 21.22 11.04
CA VAL A 42 -34.78 20.01 10.84
C VAL A 42 -34.07 20.04 9.49
N LEU A 43 -34.76 20.43 8.44
CA LEU A 43 -34.17 20.56 7.10
C LEU A 43 -33.10 21.65 7.07
N ALA A 44 -33.37 22.81 7.67
CA ALA A 44 -32.42 23.91 7.76
C ALA A 44 -31.19 23.51 8.58
N TYR A 45 -31.40 22.83 9.70
CA TYR A 45 -30.31 22.27 10.52
C TYR A 45 -29.49 21.27 9.72
N TRP A 46 -30.15 20.34 9.01
CA TRP A 46 -29.49 19.34 8.18
C TRP A 46 -28.66 19.99 7.06
N LEU A 47 -29.21 20.99 6.36
CA LEU A 47 -28.51 21.73 5.32
C LEU A 47 -27.32 22.53 5.88
N ALA A 48 -27.49 23.17 7.03
CA ALA A 48 -26.45 23.97 7.68
C ALA A 48 -25.30 23.11 8.25
N THR A 49 -25.60 21.90 8.69
CA THR A 49 -24.63 20.98 9.28
C THR A 49 -24.06 19.97 8.28
N ARG A 50 -24.59 19.93 7.07
CA ARG A 50 -24.09 19.02 6.04
C ARG A 50 -22.64 19.39 5.65
N PRO A 51 -21.71 18.45 5.70
CA PRO A 51 -20.34 18.72 5.23
C PRO A 51 -20.33 19.18 3.78
N ARG A 52 -19.43 20.09 3.49
CA ARG A 52 -19.25 20.54 2.10
C ARG A 52 -18.57 19.44 1.29
N PRO A 53 -18.97 19.27 0.00
CA PRO A 53 -18.26 18.35 -0.87
C PRO A 53 -16.77 18.72 -1.00
N ILE A 54 -15.93 17.71 -1.10
CA ILE A 54 -14.51 17.91 -1.42
C ILE A 54 -14.42 18.47 -2.83
N LYS A 55 -13.79 19.64 -2.97
CA LYS A 55 -13.54 20.24 -4.27
C LYS A 55 -12.33 19.56 -4.92
N PRO A 56 -12.49 18.87 -6.06
CA PRO A 56 -11.35 18.28 -6.75
C PRO A 56 -10.34 19.35 -7.20
N PRO A 57 -9.03 19.05 -7.16
CA PRO A 57 -8.00 20.00 -7.59
C PRO A 57 -7.96 20.19 -9.11
N CYS A 58 -8.60 19.31 -9.87
CA CYS A 58 -8.75 19.42 -11.32
C CYS A 58 -10.09 18.81 -11.75
N SER A 59 -10.43 18.95 -13.04
CA SER A 59 -11.61 18.27 -13.57
C SER A 59 -11.45 16.74 -13.48
N LEU A 60 -12.42 16.07 -12.86
CA LEU A 60 -12.41 14.61 -12.75
C LEU A 60 -12.63 13.91 -14.10
N LEU A 61 -13.09 14.63 -15.12
CA LEU A 61 -13.25 14.11 -16.48
C LEU A 61 -11.94 14.18 -17.28
N HIS A 62 -10.96 14.95 -16.82
CA HIS A 62 -9.66 15.16 -17.47
C HIS A 62 -8.57 15.25 -16.39
N GLN A 63 -8.13 14.09 -15.90
CA GLN A 63 -7.16 14.01 -14.79
C GLN A 63 -5.72 13.96 -15.26
N SER A 64 -5.49 13.69 -16.53
CA SER A 64 -4.16 13.74 -17.16
C SER A 64 -4.28 14.26 -18.59
N GLU A 65 -3.17 14.74 -19.13
CA GLU A 65 -3.12 15.25 -20.52
C GLU A 65 -1.88 14.72 -21.23
N GLU A 66 -1.98 14.59 -22.56
CA GLU A 66 -0.84 14.22 -23.39
C GLU A 66 0.15 15.38 -23.50
N VAL A 67 1.45 15.02 -23.51
CA VAL A 67 2.54 15.95 -23.71
C VAL A 67 2.94 15.92 -25.18
N PRO A 68 2.86 17.05 -25.94
CA PRO A 68 3.03 17.06 -27.39
C PRO A 68 4.38 16.54 -27.91
N HIS A 69 5.44 16.63 -27.13
CA HIS A 69 6.80 16.26 -27.52
C HIS A 69 7.29 14.93 -26.99
N GLU A 70 6.46 14.22 -26.23
CA GLU A 70 6.78 12.93 -25.65
C GLU A 70 5.81 11.86 -26.16
N SER A 71 6.20 11.08 -27.13
CA SER A 71 5.40 10.07 -27.82
C SER A 71 4.42 9.29 -26.92
N GLY A 72 3.17 9.75 -26.83
CA GLY A 72 2.13 9.12 -26.02
C GLY A 72 2.28 9.32 -24.51
N GLY A 73 3.22 10.13 -24.06
CA GLY A 73 3.40 10.44 -22.63
C GLY A 73 2.28 11.31 -22.09
N ARG A 74 1.75 10.96 -20.91
CA ARG A 74 0.73 11.73 -20.19
C ARG A 74 1.29 12.24 -18.88
N ARG A 75 0.85 13.44 -18.50
CA ARG A 75 1.25 14.10 -17.25
C ARG A 75 0.04 14.46 -16.41
N SER A 76 0.29 14.73 -15.12
CA SER A 76 -0.71 15.28 -14.22
C SER A 76 -1.27 16.63 -14.71
N MET A 77 -2.52 16.88 -14.41
CA MET A 77 -3.14 18.21 -14.59
C MET A 77 -2.70 19.20 -13.50
N MET A 78 -1.95 18.76 -12.52
CA MET A 78 -1.45 19.59 -11.42
C MET A 78 0.04 19.85 -11.56
N GLY A 79 0.49 20.98 -11.00
CA GLY A 79 1.86 21.41 -11.12
C GLY A 79 2.12 22.30 -12.33
N ASP A 80 3.38 22.58 -12.60
CA ASP A 80 3.83 23.38 -13.74
C ASP A 80 3.81 22.55 -15.01
N SER A 81 3.20 23.08 -16.06
CA SER A 81 3.10 22.41 -17.36
C SER A 81 4.43 22.24 -18.08
N SER A 82 5.46 22.98 -17.72
CA SER A 82 6.76 22.97 -18.38
C SER A 82 7.80 22.06 -17.71
N LYS A 83 7.61 21.68 -16.46
CA LYS A 83 8.59 20.92 -15.69
C LYS A 83 7.95 19.87 -14.79
N LEU A 84 8.59 18.71 -14.68
CA LEU A 84 8.23 17.73 -13.68
C LEU A 84 8.68 18.20 -12.29
N LEU A 85 7.82 17.99 -11.30
CA LEU A 85 8.06 18.40 -9.92
C LEU A 85 9.23 17.60 -9.33
N THR A 86 10.22 18.29 -8.76
CA THR A 86 11.39 17.66 -8.11
C THR A 86 11.31 17.73 -6.58
N HIS A 87 10.66 18.73 -6.05
CA HIS A 87 10.47 18.93 -4.61
C HIS A 87 9.25 19.84 -4.37
N TYR A 88 8.66 19.75 -3.20
CA TYR A 88 7.54 20.59 -2.80
C TYR A 88 8.01 21.77 -1.92
N HIS A 89 8.80 21.47 -0.89
CA HIS A 89 9.37 22.47 0.02
C HIS A 89 10.80 22.78 -0.39
N ASP A 90 11.12 24.06 -0.53
CA ASP A 90 12.48 24.51 -0.89
C ASP A 90 13.54 24.21 0.19
N ASP A 91 13.11 24.05 1.44
CA ASP A 91 13.96 23.68 2.57
C ASP A 91 14.04 22.18 2.84
N ALA A 92 13.47 21.34 1.97
CA ALA A 92 13.46 19.90 2.13
C ALA A 92 13.73 19.19 0.78
N LYS A 93 14.98 19.22 0.34
CA LYS A 93 15.44 18.62 -0.94
C LYS A 93 16.20 17.30 -0.75
N THR A 94 16.55 16.97 0.47
CA THR A 94 17.17 15.67 0.84
C THR A 94 16.40 15.06 1.99
N MET A 95 16.60 13.77 2.24
CA MET A 95 15.94 13.09 3.36
C MET A 95 16.44 13.61 4.72
N TYR A 96 17.66 14.10 4.79
CA TYR A 96 18.16 14.80 5.97
C TYR A 96 17.35 16.07 6.22
N GLU A 97 17.20 16.93 5.20
CA GLU A 97 16.44 18.19 5.31
C GLU A 97 14.95 17.96 5.61
N VAL A 98 14.36 16.88 5.09
CA VAL A 98 12.97 16.48 5.37
C VAL A 98 12.74 16.33 6.87
N PHE A 99 13.63 15.62 7.56
CA PHE A 99 13.53 15.44 9.00
C PHE A 99 13.84 16.74 9.78
N GLN A 100 14.83 17.52 9.32
CA GLN A 100 15.16 18.81 9.92
C GLN A 100 14.00 19.79 9.87
N ARG A 101 13.23 19.76 8.77
CA ARG A 101 12.00 20.56 8.65
C ARG A 101 10.97 20.17 9.73
N GLY A 102 10.77 18.89 9.97
CA GLY A 102 9.91 18.40 11.04
C GLY A 102 10.40 18.79 12.43
N LEU A 103 11.70 18.71 12.67
CA LEU A 103 12.34 19.18 13.91
C LEU A 103 12.07 20.68 14.14
N HIS A 104 12.15 21.49 13.09
CA HIS A 104 11.87 22.93 13.15
C HIS A 104 10.42 23.22 13.57
N ILE A 105 9.48 22.42 13.07
CA ILE A 105 8.05 22.56 13.35
C ILE A 105 7.72 22.11 14.78
N SER A 106 8.22 20.95 15.19
CA SER A 106 7.76 20.26 16.41
C SER A 106 8.75 20.31 17.59
N GLY A 107 10.06 20.52 17.35
CA GLY A 107 11.04 20.67 18.42
C GLY A 107 10.99 19.58 19.49
N ASP A 108 10.46 19.90 20.67
CA ASP A 108 10.26 18.97 21.77
C ASP A 108 8.98 18.12 21.64
N GLY A 109 8.21 18.32 20.56
CA GLY A 109 7.01 17.54 20.30
C GLY A 109 7.29 16.06 20.01
N PRO A 110 6.28 15.21 20.15
CA PRO A 110 6.44 13.77 19.98
C PRO A 110 6.76 13.43 18.52
N CYS A 111 7.69 12.49 18.33
CA CYS A 111 8.13 12.05 17.01
C CYS A 111 7.92 10.54 16.82
N LEU A 112 8.55 9.72 17.64
CA LEU A 112 8.48 8.26 17.55
C LEU A 112 7.90 7.68 18.84
N GLY A 113 6.93 6.81 18.73
CA GLY A 113 6.26 6.20 19.87
C GLY A 113 6.22 4.68 19.80
N SER A 114 6.38 4.05 20.94
CA SER A 114 6.24 2.60 21.10
C SER A 114 5.48 2.31 22.39
N ARG A 115 4.93 1.10 22.49
CA ARG A 115 4.19 0.68 23.67
C ARG A 115 4.48 -0.78 24.03
N LEU A 116 4.36 -1.06 25.30
CA LEU A 116 4.30 -2.42 25.82
C LEU A 116 2.84 -2.88 25.94
N PRO A 117 2.57 -4.19 26.02
CA PRO A 117 1.20 -4.70 26.13
C PRO A 117 0.40 -4.02 27.26
N ASN A 118 -0.80 -3.59 26.93
CA ASN A 118 -1.74 -2.91 27.85
C ASN A 118 -1.22 -1.60 28.45
N GLN A 119 -0.23 -0.97 27.81
CA GLN A 119 0.30 0.33 28.23
C GLN A 119 0.05 1.40 27.17
N PRO A 120 0.04 2.68 27.55
CA PRO A 120 -0.03 3.77 26.58
C PRO A 120 1.27 3.92 25.80
N TYR A 121 1.22 4.61 24.66
CA TYR A 121 2.41 4.94 23.88
C TYR A 121 3.33 5.87 24.68
N LYS A 122 4.63 5.57 24.63
CA LYS A 122 5.72 6.42 25.13
C LYS A 122 6.38 7.07 23.94
N TRP A 123 6.60 8.37 24.01
CA TRP A 123 7.07 9.17 22.89
C TRP A 123 8.50 9.65 23.09
N ILE A 124 9.28 9.61 22.01
CA ILE A 124 10.59 10.24 21.88
C ILE A 124 10.37 11.51 21.06
N SER A 125 10.90 12.65 21.55
CA SER A 125 10.76 13.94 20.87
C SER A 125 11.63 14.04 19.61
N TYR A 126 11.30 14.99 18.73
CA TYR A 126 12.13 15.32 17.56
C TYR A 126 13.56 15.65 17.95
N LYS A 127 13.76 16.45 19.01
CA LYS A 127 15.09 16.82 19.51
C LYS A 127 15.87 15.59 19.98
N GLU A 128 15.23 14.70 20.71
CA GLU A 128 15.87 13.48 21.21
C GLU A 128 16.22 12.53 20.07
N VAL A 129 15.33 12.35 19.09
CA VAL A 129 15.60 11.54 17.90
C VAL A 129 16.79 12.10 17.12
N THR A 130 16.82 13.41 16.90
CA THR A 130 17.92 14.09 16.21
C THR A 130 19.25 13.89 16.96
N ALA A 131 19.25 14.07 18.28
CA ALA A 131 20.43 13.87 19.09
C ALA A 131 20.95 12.43 19.03
N ARG A 132 20.06 11.46 19.15
CA ARG A 132 20.41 10.04 19.04
C ARG A 132 20.95 9.68 17.66
N ALA A 133 20.35 10.21 16.59
CA ALA A 133 20.84 10.00 15.23
C ALA A 133 22.25 10.57 15.04
N GLU A 134 22.53 11.77 15.55
CA GLU A 134 23.87 12.36 15.51
C GLU A 134 24.88 11.56 16.34
N HIS A 135 24.49 11.07 17.51
CA HIS A 135 25.35 10.25 18.35
C HIS A 135 25.64 8.89 17.69
N LEU A 136 24.64 8.23 17.17
CA LEU A 136 24.83 6.96 16.48
C LEU A 136 25.73 7.13 15.24
N GLY A 137 25.45 8.13 14.42
CA GLY A 137 26.24 8.42 13.23
C GLY A 137 27.69 8.80 13.57
N SER A 138 27.89 9.65 14.58
CA SER A 138 29.23 10.01 15.06
C SER A 138 29.98 8.79 15.59
N GLY A 139 29.32 7.89 16.31
CA GLY A 139 29.89 6.63 16.76
C GLY A 139 30.30 5.72 15.61
N LEU A 140 29.48 5.61 14.56
CA LEU A 140 29.83 4.86 13.37
C LEU A 140 31.07 5.42 12.68
N LEU A 141 31.15 6.75 12.55
CA LEU A 141 32.32 7.42 11.98
C LEU A 141 33.57 7.21 12.84
N HIS A 142 33.44 7.26 14.15
CA HIS A 142 34.54 6.99 15.08
C HIS A 142 35.10 5.57 14.92
N GLN A 143 34.24 4.61 14.59
CA GLN A 143 34.62 3.23 14.33
C GLN A 143 35.15 2.96 12.91
N GLY A 144 35.27 3.99 12.08
CA GLY A 144 35.86 3.90 10.77
C GLY A 144 34.89 3.93 9.58
N CYS A 145 33.59 4.06 9.79
CA CYS A 145 32.65 4.27 8.70
C CYS A 145 32.94 5.63 8.05
N GLN A 146 32.79 5.70 6.73
CA GLN A 146 33.11 6.89 5.93
C GLN A 146 31.86 7.73 5.68
N PRO A 147 31.93 9.08 5.86
CA PRO A 147 30.76 9.94 5.64
C PRO A 147 30.58 10.27 4.15
N ASN A 148 30.30 9.26 3.34
CA ASN A 148 30.08 9.44 1.92
C ASN A 148 29.12 8.37 1.36
N PRO A 149 28.53 8.57 0.17
CA PRO A 149 27.53 7.66 -0.42
C PRO A 149 28.05 6.29 -0.82
N ASN A 150 29.31 5.98 -0.61
CA ASN A 150 29.87 4.64 -0.83
C ASN A 150 29.80 3.76 0.45
N GLN A 151 29.49 4.37 1.59
CA GLN A 151 29.35 3.67 2.85
C GLN A 151 27.92 3.16 3.02
N PHE A 152 27.76 1.84 2.99
CA PHE A 152 26.46 1.18 3.14
C PHE A 152 26.32 0.59 4.55
N ILE A 153 25.20 0.87 5.18
CA ILE A 153 24.85 0.35 6.50
C ILE A 153 23.59 -0.49 6.38
N GLY A 154 23.69 -1.76 6.73
CA GLY A 154 22.51 -2.66 6.75
C GLY A 154 21.66 -2.44 7.99
N VAL A 155 20.34 -2.44 7.83
CA VAL A 155 19.40 -2.40 8.96
C VAL A 155 18.49 -3.60 8.83
N PHE A 156 18.58 -4.51 9.80
CA PHE A 156 17.88 -5.78 9.83
C PHE A 156 17.03 -5.86 11.10
N ALA A 157 15.83 -5.30 11.04
CA ALA A 157 14.97 -5.11 12.19
C ALA A 157 13.50 -5.00 11.81
N GLN A 158 12.61 -5.32 12.75
CA GLN A 158 11.20 -4.96 12.70
C GLN A 158 11.02 -3.45 12.86
N ASN A 159 9.84 -2.94 12.55
CA ASN A 159 9.50 -1.53 12.74
C ASN A 159 9.60 -1.16 14.22
N ARG A 160 10.45 -0.18 14.49
CA ARG A 160 10.70 0.32 15.85
C ARG A 160 11.42 1.68 15.77
N PRO A 161 11.39 2.48 16.85
CA PRO A 161 12.06 3.80 16.84
C PRO A 161 13.53 3.74 16.43
N GLU A 162 14.27 2.74 16.87
CA GLU A 162 15.71 2.58 16.59
C GLU A 162 15.99 2.31 15.11
N TRP A 163 15.04 1.75 14.38
CA TRP A 163 15.13 1.59 12.93
C TRP A 163 15.23 2.96 12.25
N ILE A 164 14.35 3.90 12.63
CA ILE A 164 14.33 5.26 12.11
C ILE A 164 15.55 6.04 12.54
N ILE A 165 15.98 5.89 13.78
CA ILE A 165 17.20 6.52 14.28
C ILE A 165 18.42 6.06 13.48
N SER A 166 18.49 4.79 13.13
CA SER A 166 19.56 4.23 12.30
C SER A 166 19.56 4.82 10.89
N GLU A 167 18.38 4.93 10.30
CA GLU A 167 18.20 5.57 8.98
C GLU A 167 18.65 7.04 9.02
N LEU A 168 18.20 7.79 10.01
CA LEU A 168 18.55 9.21 10.16
C LEU A 168 20.03 9.41 10.45
N ALA A 169 20.67 8.51 11.18
CA ALA A 169 22.13 8.52 11.38
C ALA A 169 22.87 8.44 10.04
N CYS A 170 22.41 7.58 9.14
CA CYS A 170 22.97 7.48 7.80
C CYS A 170 22.78 8.78 7.01
N TYR A 171 21.58 9.33 7.00
CA TYR A 171 21.30 10.57 6.25
C TYR A 171 22.06 11.78 6.80
N THR A 172 22.25 11.84 8.11
CA THR A 172 22.97 12.95 8.76
C THR A 172 24.43 13.02 8.31
N TYR A 173 25.04 11.89 7.97
CA TYR A 173 26.45 11.78 7.60
C TYR A 173 26.68 11.26 6.18
N SER A 174 25.72 11.44 5.29
CA SER A 174 25.80 11.08 3.86
C SER A 174 26.05 9.61 3.57
N MET A 175 25.78 8.74 4.53
CA MET A 175 25.84 7.30 4.34
C MET A 175 24.54 6.76 3.73
N VAL A 176 24.59 5.54 3.21
CA VAL A 176 23.47 4.88 2.53
C VAL A 176 22.90 3.77 3.40
N VAL A 177 21.60 3.81 3.63
CA VAL A 177 20.92 2.74 4.35
C VAL A 177 20.53 1.62 3.38
N VAL A 178 20.77 0.37 3.79
CA VAL A 178 20.35 -0.83 3.07
C VAL A 178 19.36 -1.58 3.96
N PRO A 179 18.07 -1.41 3.73
CA PRO A 179 17.05 -2.13 4.49
C PRO A 179 17.07 -3.62 4.17
N LEU A 180 16.99 -4.44 5.20
CA LEU A 180 16.83 -5.88 5.10
C LEU A 180 15.48 -6.25 5.68
N TYR A 181 14.67 -7.00 4.92
CA TYR A 181 13.38 -7.46 5.42
C TYR A 181 13.57 -8.37 6.63
N ASP A 182 12.75 -8.16 7.63
CA ASP A 182 12.70 -8.97 8.86
C ASP A 182 12.59 -10.48 8.60
N THR A 183 11.94 -10.83 7.50
CA THR A 183 11.63 -12.21 7.09
C THR A 183 12.63 -12.80 6.10
N LEU A 184 13.75 -12.13 5.80
CA LEU A 184 14.76 -12.66 4.89
C LEU A 184 15.44 -13.89 5.51
N GLY A 185 15.60 -14.93 4.67
CA GLY A 185 16.37 -16.10 5.02
C GLY A 185 17.90 -15.88 4.92
N PRO A 186 18.70 -16.82 5.48
CA PRO A 186 20.18 -16.69 5.48
C PRO A 186 20.79 -16.51 4.10
N ASP A 187 20.26 -17.16 3.08
CA ASP A 187 20.79 -17.09 1.71
C ASP A 187 20.60 -15.73 1.08
N ALA A 188 19.42 -15.13 1.24
CA ALA A 188 19.12 -13.80 0.75
C ALA A 188 19.98 -12.74 1.46
N ILE A 189 20.13 -12.86 2.77
CA ILE A 189 20.96 -11.96 3.58
C ILE A 189 22.42 -12.05 3.13
N ARG A 190 22.94 -13.25 2.95
CA ARG A 190 24.30 -13.48 2.43
C ARG A 190 24.51 -12.78 1.07
N PHE A 191 23.58 -12.98 0.17
CA PHE A 191 23.65 -12.37 -1.15
C PHE A 191 23.69 -10.84 -1.07
N ILE A 192 22.81 -10.23 -0.26
CA ILE A 192 22.71 -8.77 -0.10
C ILE A 192 23.99 -8.21 0.54
N ILE A 193 24.47 -8.81 1.62
CA ILE A 193 25.69 -8.37 2.32
C ILE A 193 26.89 -8.39 1.37
N ASN A 194 27.04 -9.46 0.60
CA ASN A 194 28.16 -9.59 -0.33
C ASN A 194 28.03 -8.63 -1.53
N THR A 195 26.86 -8.51 -2.10
CA THR A 195 26.61 -7.64 -3.25
C THR A 195 26.84 -6.17 -2.90
N ALA A 196 26.35 -5.74 -1.75
CA ALA A 196 26.44 -4.34 -1.30
C ALA A 196 27.73 -4.05 -0.52
N ASP A 197 28.61 -5.02 -0.33
CA ASP A 197 29.84 -4.89 0.47
C ASP A 197 29.56 -4.30 1.87
N ILE A 198 28.55 -4.82 2.54
CA ILE A 198 28.14 -4.33 3.85
C ILE A 198 29.11 -4.83 4.92
N SER A 199 29.76 -3.90 5.60
CA SER A 199 30.66 -4.20 6.73
C SER A 199 30.00 -4.05 8.10
N THR A 200 28.90 -3.30 8.18
CA THR A 200 28.19 -2.99 9.41
C THR A 200 26.69 -3.24 9.24
N VAL A 201 26.11 -4.04 10.14
CA VAL A 201 24.66 -4.29 10.18
C VAL A 201 24.14 -3.93 11.55
N ILE A 202 23.07 -3.15 11.59
CA ILE A 202 22.31 -2.83 12.79
C ILE A 202 21.09 -3.75 12.80
N CYS A 203 20.94 -4.58 13.82
CA CYS A 203 19.81 -5.48 13.96
C CYS A 203 19.12 -5.33 15.31
N ASP A 204 17.90 -5.82 15.41
CA ASP A 204 17.10 -5.63 16.63
C ASP A 204 17.32 -6.71 17.68
N LYS A 205 17.39 -7.99 17.28
CA LYS A 205 17.37 -9.13 18.21
C LYS A 205 18.53 -10.09 18.03
N VAL A 206 18.81 -10.83 19.08
CA VAL A 206 19.88 -11.85 19.12
C VAL A 206 19.71 -12.88 18.00
N ASP A 207 18.51 -13.31 17.69
CA ASP A 207 18.25 -14.31 16.64
C ASP A 207 18.80 -13.85 15.28
N LYS A 208 18.61 -12.57 14.94
CA LYS A 208 19.13 -12.00 13.69
C LYS A 208 20.66 -11.89 13.71
N ALA A 209 21.22 -11.50 14.84
CA ALA A 209 22.67 -11.49 15.01
C ALA A 209 23.27 -12.89 14.84
N GLN A 210 22.61 -13.93 15.34
CA GLN A 210 23.04 -15.31 15.13
C GLN A 210 23.05 -15.71 13.67
N VAL A 211 22.00 -15.36 12.90
CA VAL A 211 21.97 -15.62 11.46
C VAL A 211 23.15 -14.96 10.76
N LEU A 212 23.46 -13.71 11.11
CA LEU A 212 24.59 -12.97 10.55
C LEU A 212 25.93 -13.63 10.90
N LEU A 213 26.12 -14.03 12.15
CA LEU A 213 27.34 -14.68 12.62
C LEU A 213 27.53 -16.08 12.02
N ASP A 214 26.45 -16.84 11.85
CA ASP A 214 26.50 -18.16 11.21
C ASP A 214 27.01 -18.06 9.77
N ASN A 215 26.60 -17.04 9.03
CA ASN A 215 27.12 -16.80 7.68
C ASN A 215 28.60 -16.44 7.71
N VAL A 216 29.06 -15.66 8.68
CA VAL A 216 30.51 -15.33 8.82
C VAL A 216 31.31 -16.58 9.18
N GLU A 217 30.79 -17.38 10.11
CA GLU A 217 31.45 -18.64 10.58
C GLU A 217 31.62 -19.62 9.42
N ARG A 218 30.64 -19.72 8.54
CA ARG A 218 30.72 -20.54 7.30
C ARG A 218 31.57 -19.90 6.20
N LYS A 219 32.18 -18.74 6.47
CA LYS A 219 32.99 -17.97 5.51
C LYS A 219 32.20 -17.52 4.28
N GLU A 220 30.89 -17.35 4.42
CA GLU A 220 30.00 -16.94 3.33
C GLU A 220 29.86 -15.42 3.22
N THR A 221 30.09 -14.68 4.31
CA THR A 221 30.06 -13.21 4.33
C THR A 221 31.34 -12.63 4.95
N PRO A 222 32.48 -12.74 4.27
CA PRO A 222 33.78 -12.37 4.85
C PRO A 222 33.97 -10.87 5.08
N GLY A 223 33.14 -10.04 4.45
CA GLY A 223 33.21 -8.58 4.57
C GLY A 223 32.51 -8.00 5.80
N LEU A 224 31.68 -8.77 6.49
CA LEU A 224 30.98 -8.31 7.67
C LEU A 224 31.93 -8.18 8.86
N ARG A 225 32.01 -6.99 9.46
CA ARG A 225 32.97 -6.67 10.53
C ARG A 225 32.30 -6.26 11.83
N ARG A 226 31.09 -5.68 11.77
CA ARG A 226 30.39 -5.12 12.93
C ARG A 226 28.93 -5.48 12.90
N ILE A 227 28.42 -5.87 14.06
CA ILE A 227 27.00 -6.09 14.31
C ILE A 227 26.61 -5.23 15.51
N ILE A 228 25.62 -4.38 15.33
CA ILE A 228 25.12 -3.49 16.36
C ILE A 228 23.70 -3.94 16.71
N LEU A 229 23.45 -4.22 17.99
CA LEU A 229 22.15 -4.71 18.47
C LEU A 229 21.36 -3.60 19.17
N MET A 230 20.08 -3.52 18.83
CA MET A 230 19.13 -2.62 19.47
C MET A 230 18.68 -3.15 20.83
N ASP A 231 18.44 -4.46 20.96
CA ASP A 231 18.05 -5.11 22.20
C ASP A 231 19.27 -5.60 23.01
N ALA A 232 19.05 -5.81 24.30
CA ALA A 232 20.07 -6.36 25.18
C ALA A 232 20.46 -7.79 24.76
N PHE A 233 21.72 -8.13 25.00
CA PHE A 233 22.27 -9.46 24.70
C PHE A 233 23.30 -9.83 25.75
N ASP A 234 23.64 -11.12 25.83
CA ASP A 234 24.60 -11.63 26.79
C ASP A 234 26.04 -11.69 26.23
N SER A 235 27.01 -12.01 27.12
CA SER A 235 28.40 -12.11 26.72
C SER A 235 28.70 -13.27 25.75
N ALA A 236 27.83 -14.29 25.68
CA ALA A 236 27.98 -15.41 24.76
C ALA A 236 27.95 -14.98 23.30
N LEU A 237 27.09 -14.00 22.96
CA LEU A 237 27.01 -13.45 21.61
C LEU A 237 28.28 -12.66 21.25
N MET A 238 28.81 -11.89 22.19
CA MET A 238 30.09 -11.17 22.01
C MET A 238 31.26 -12.14 21.77
N GLU A 239 31.34 -13.22 22.53
CA GLU A 239 32.37 -14.22 22.37
C GLU A 239 32.26 -14.93 21.01
N HIS A 240 31.05 -15.27 20.59
CA HIS A 240 30.80 -15.85 19.27
C HIS A 240 31.28 -14.90 18.19
N GLY A 241 30.97 -13.60 18.31
CA GLY A 241 31.44 -12.55 17.39
C GLY A 241 32.97 -12.51 17.32
N LYS A 242 33.65 -12.49 18.46
CA LYS A 242 35.11 -12.47 18.52
C LYS A 242 35.74 -13.67 17.82
N CYS A 243 35.19 -14.85 18.00
CA CYS A 243 35.63 -16.07 17.32
C CYS A 243 35.51 -15.99 15.80
N CYS A 244 34.53 -15.23 15.31
CA CYS A 244 34.30 -15.00 13.88
C CYS A 244 35.04 -13.78 13.32
N GLY A 245 35.72 -13.01 14.17
CA GLY A 245 36.34 -11.74 13.78
C GLY A 245 35.34 -10.59 13.59
N VAL A 246 34.19 -10.66 14.23
CA VAL A 246 33.12 -9.66 14.17
C VAL A 246 32.97 -8.95 15.53
N HIS A 247 32.97 -7.64 15.51
CA HIS A 247 32.71 -6.85 16.71
C HIS A 247 31.20 -6.72 16.94
N VAL A 248 30.70 -7.37 17.99
CA VAL A 248 29.29 -7.31 18.40
C VAL A 248 29.15 -6.30 19.54
N GLN A 249 28.29 -5.31 19.41
CA GLN A 249 28.15 -4.23 20.37
C GLN A 249 26.70 -3.76 20.46
N ALA A 250 26.36 -3.13 21.58
CA ALA A 250 25.05 -2.54 21.79
C ALA A 250 24.96 -1.17 21.09
N MET A 251 23.78 -0.87 20.55
CA MET A 251 23.49 0.43 19.91
C MET A 251 23.75 1.59 20.91
N GLN A 252 23.40 1.39 22.19
CA GLN A 252 23.66 2.39 23.24
C GLN A 252 25.15 2.68 23.43
N GLU A 253 26.01 1.69 23.29
CA GLU A 253 27.47 1.86 23.38
C GLU A 253 27.98 2.70 22.20
N VAL A 254 27.47 2.46 20.99
CA VAL A 254 27.84 3.22 19.81
C VAL A 254 27.35 4.67 19.94
N GLU A 255 26.14 4.89 20.43
CA GLU A 255 25.62 6.23 20.71
C GLU A 255 26.46 6.95 21.78
N ALA A 256 26.90 6.25 22.83
CA ALA A 256 27.79 6.80 23.87
C ALA A 256 29.15 7.22 23.30
N GLN A 257 29.76 6.38 22.45
CA GLN A 257 31.00 6.75 21.75
C GLN A 257 30.81 7.98 20.88
N GLY A 258 29.69 8.06 20.17
CA GLY A 258 29.35 9.20 19.32
C GLY A 258 29.08 10.49 20.12
N ARG A 259 28.55 10.36 21.33
CA ARG A 259 28.41 11.53 22.25
C ARG A 259 29.76 12.02 22.70
N GLU A 260 30.69 11.15 23.02
CA GLU A 260 32.04 11.48 23.44
C GLU A 260 32.90 12.02 22.29
N HIS A 261 32.70 11.48 21.07
CA HIS A 261 33.44 11.87 19.86
C HIS A 261 32.51 12.47 18.82
N HIS A 262 31.66 13.40 19.24
CA HIS A 262 30.66 14.04 18.40
C HIS A 262 31.27 14.74 17.18
N ARG A 263 30.65 14.52 16.03
CA ARG A 263 30.97 15.26 14.80
C ARG A 263 29.73 16.01 14.32
N ASN A 264 29.96 17.21 13.78
CA ASN A 264 28.89 17.98 13.15
C ASN A 264 28.28 17.19 11.94
N PRO A 265 27.00 17.39 11.67
CA PRO A 265 26.38 16.77 10.50
C PRO A 265 27.15 17.04 9.20
N ILE A 266 27.22 16.05 8.34
CA ILE A 266 27.80 16.11 7.00
C ILE A 266 26.66 15.75 6.03
N PRO A 267 25.79 16.74 5.72
CA PRO A 267 24.55 16.45 5.00
C PRO A 267 24.80 16.09 3.54
N PRO A 268 23.96 15.23 2.96
CA PRO A 268 24.05 14.85 1.55
C PRO A 268 23.50 15.95 0.63
N VAL A 269 23.76 15.79 -0.65
CA VAL A 269 23.10 16.55 -1.72
C VAL A 269 22.01 15.68 -2.39
N PRO A 270 21.04 16.27 -3.12
CA PRO A 270 19.96 15.50 -3.73
C PRO A 270 20.37 14.34 -4.64
N ASP A 271 21.48 14.50 -5.39
CA ASP A 271 21.97 13.46 -6.28
C ASP A 271 22.72 12.32 -5.58
N ASP A 272 23.01 12.46 -4.29
CA ASP A 272 23.64 11.43 -3.51
C ASP A 272 22.71 10.24 -3.30
N LEU A 273 23.27 9.03 -3.35
CA LEU A 273 22.54 7.81 -3.01
C LEU A 273 22.09 7.86 -1.54
N SER A 274 20.84 7.55 -1.30
CA SER A 274 20.27 7.53 0.05
C SER A 274 19.95 6.13 0.54
N ILE A 275 19.46 5.28 -0.38
CA ILE A 275 18.91 3.96 -0.07
C ILE A 275 19.29 3.00 -1.19
N VAL A 276 19.66 1.78 -0.81
CA VAL A 276 19.66 0.63 -1.73
C VAL A 276 18.60 -0.34 -1.23
N CYS A 277 17.48 -0.40 -1.93
CA CYS A 277 16.35 -1.24 -1.55
C CYS A 277 16.36 -2.51 -2.39
N PHE A 278 16.63 -3.66 -1.77
CA PHE A 278 16.64 -4.94 -2.46
C PHE A 278 15.22 -5.46 -2.64
N THR A 279 14.84 -5.69 -3.89
CA THR A 279 13.55 -6.26 -4.24
C THR A 279 13.70 -7.75 -4.48
N SER A 280 12.84 -8.54 -3.87
CA SER A 280 12.72 -9.95 -4.18
C SER A 280 12.04 -10.11 -5.53
N GLY A 281 12.80 -10.40 -6.57
CA GLY A 281 12.23 -10.84 -7.83
C GLY A 281 11.52 -12.18 -7.66
N THR A 282 10.54 -12.46 -8.51
CA THR A 282 9.89 -13.78 -8.56
C THR A 282 10.82 -14.86 -9.10
N THR A 283 11.94 -14.47 -9.68
CA THR A 283 12.97 -15.36 -10.22
C THR A 283 14.36 -14.80 -9.90
N GLY A 284 15.23 -15.63 -9.33
CA GLY A 284 16.62 -15.31 -9.07
C GLY A 284 16.89 -14.52 -7.80
N ASN A 285 18.09 -13.98 -7.71
CA ASN A 285 18.55 -13.22 -6.55
C ASN A 285 17.88 -11.84 -6.46
N PRO A 286 17.74 -11.27 -5.25
CA PRO A 286 17.23 -9.91 -5.09
C PRO A 286 18.06 -8.88 -5.88
N LYS A 287 17.40 -7.84 -6.38
CA LYS A 287 18.01 -6.72 -7.08
C LYS A 287 18.08 -5.50 -6.20
N GLY A 288 19.24 -4.87 -6.13
CA GLY A 288 19.45 -3.66 -5.33
C GLY A 288 19.05 -2.39 -6.08
N VAL A 289 17.88 -1.88 -5.80
CA VAL A 289 17.36 -0.62 -6.38
C VAL A 289 18.06 0.56 -5.74
N MET A 290 18.81 1.34 -6.52
CA MET A 290 19.54 2.51 -6.05
C MET A 290 18.67 3.76 -6.13
N LEU A 291 18.33 4.34 -4.97
CA LEU A 291 17.52 5.55 -4.85
C LEU A 291 18.33 6.71 -4.25
N THR A 292 18.31 7.85 -4.94
CA THR A 292 18.93 9.08 -4.43
C THR A 292 18.00 9.79 -3.45
N HIS A 293 18.54 10.73 -2.69
CA HIS A 293 17.73 11.64 -1.86
C HIS A 293 16.69 12.37 -2.72
N GLY A 294 17.10 12.87 -3.90
CA GLY A 294 16.21 13.54 -4.83
C GLY A 294 15.08 12.65 -5.37
N ASN A 295 15.35 11.36 -5.60
CA ASN A 295 14.30 10.41 -6.02
C ASN A 295 13.17 10.32 -5.00
N VAL A 296 13.51 10.15 -3.73
CA VAL A 296 12.53 9.98 -2.66
C VAL A 296 11.75 11.27 -2.41
N VAL A 297 12.46 12.40 -2.39
CA VAL A 297 11.82 13.71 -2.20
C VAL A 297 10.87 14.05 -3.35
N ALA A 298 11.25 13.76 -4.59
CA ALA A 298 10.39 13.98 -5.75
C ALA A 298 9.09 13.19 -5.64
N ASP A 299 9.16 11.94 -5.21
CA ASP A 299 7.99 11.06 -5.13
C ASP A 299 6.96 11.57 -4.10
N PHE A 300 7.37 11.81 -2.86
CA PHE A 300 6.41 12.32 -1.87
C PHE A 300 5.97 13.77 -2.17
N SER A 301 6.78 14.55 -2.87
CA SER A 301 6.40 15.90 -3.30
C SER A 301 5.29 15.88 -4.33
N GLY A 302 5.30 14.90 -5.24
CA GLY A 302 4.20 14.65 -6.15
C GLY A 302 2.90 14.36 -5.42
N PHE A 303 2.95 13.52 -4.41
CA PHE A 303 1.83 13.23 -3.53
C PHE A 303 1.31 14.50 -2.82
N LEU A 304 2.19 15.29 -2.22
CA LEU A 304 1.82 16.53 -1.54
C LEU A 304 1.14 17.53 -2.48
N LYS A 305 1.61 17.62 -3.71
CA LYS A 305 1.04 18.54 -4.72
C LYS A 305 -0.38 18.15 -5.09
N ILE A 306 -0.69 16.86 -5.14
CA ILE A 306 -2.05 16.37 -5.43
C ILE A 306 -3.00 16.72 -4.28
N THR A 307 -2.54 16.58 -3.03
CA THR A 307 -3.38 16.71 -1.84
C THR A 307 -3.35 18.10 -1.19
N ASP A 308 -2.53 19.02 -1.69
CA ASP A 308 -2.23 20.29 -0.99
C ASP A 308 -3.45 21.18 -0.69
N LYS A 309 -4.50 21.09 -1.49
CA LYS A 309 -5.73 21.89 -1.32
C LYS A 309 -6.88 21.14 -0.64
N VAL A 310 -6.71 19.87 -0.37
CA VAL A 310 -7.78 18.99 0.12
C VAL A 310 -7.46 18.42 1.49
N ILE A 311 -6.31 17.77 1.61
CA ILE A 311 -5.87 17.11 2.82
C ILE A 311 -4.35 17.23 2.95
N PHE A 312 -3.91 18.25 3.66
CA PHE A 312 -2.49 18.51 3.82
C PHE A 312 -2.00 18.01 5.18
N PRO A 313 -0.85 17.33 5.24
CA PRO A 313 -0.27 16.88 6.50
C PRO A 313 0.03 18.04 7.44
N ASN A 314 -0.13 17.82 8.72
CA ASN A 314 0.13 18.82 9.76
C ASN A 314 0.74 18.19 11.02
N GLN A 315 1.08 19.01 11.98
CA GLN A 315 1.72 18.63 13.24
C GLN A 315 0.86 17.68 14.09
N ASP A 316 -0.45 17.68 13.91
CA ASP A 316 -1.37 16.83 14.67
C ASP A 316 -1.54 15.44 14.04
N ASP A 317 -0.96 15.20 12.87
CA ASP A 317 -1.05 13.91 12.21
C ASP A 317 -0.25 12.84 12.95
N CYS A 318 -0.85 11.66 13.00
CA CYS A 318 -0.31 10.47 13.62
C CYS A 318 -0.44 9.29 12.68
N LEU A 319 0.66 8.61 12.42
CA LEU A 319 0.70 7.43 11.55
C LEU A 319 0.99 6.20 12.39
N ILE A 320 0.34 5.08 12.06
CA ILE A 320 0.71 3.77 12.62
C ILE A 320 1.69 3.07 11.69
N SER A 321 2.86 2.72 12.22
CA SER A 321 3.93 2.03 11.50
C SER A 321 3.84 0.54 11.74
N PHE A 322 3.34 -0.21 10.75
CA PHE A 322 3.27 -1.68 10.82
C PHE A 322 3.65 -2.37 9.50
N LEU A 323 3.51 -1.68 8.36
CA LEU A 323 4.05 -2.19 7.10
C LEU A 323 5.58 -2.19 7.15
N PRO A 324 6.25 -3.16 6.53
CA PRO A 324 7.72 -3.26 6.65
C PRO A 324 8.44 -1.97 6.23
N LEU A 325 9.28 -1.46 7.11
CA LEU A 325 10.13 -0.30 6.83
C LEU A 325 11.18 -0.57 5.74
N ALA A 326 11.47 -1.83 5.47
CA ALA A 326 12.29 -2.22 4.34
C ALA A 326 11.61 -1.95 2.98
N HIS A 327 10.31 -1.75 2.95
CA HIS A 327 9.56 -1.39 1.74
C HIS A 327 9.40 0.12 1.61
N MET A 328 9.62 0.66 0.42
CA MET A 328 9.60 2.11 0.19
C MET A 328 8.23 2.75 0.42
N PHE A 329 7.14 2.02 0.24
CA PHE A 329 5.79 2.55 0.47
C PHE A 329 5.62 3.10 1.90
N GLU A 330 5.97 2.30 2.91
CA GLU A 330 5.89 2.74 4.31
C GLU A 330 6.82 3.90 4.60
N ARG A 331 8.07 3.83 4.13
CA ARG A 331 9.08 4.88 4.37
C ARG A 331 8.69 6.20 3.72
N LEU A 332 8.10 6.15 2.54
CA LEU A 332 7.62 7.35 1.86
C LEU A 332 6.54 8.06 2.68
N ILE A 333 5.53 7.31 3.13
CA ILE A 333 4.42 7.88 3.90
C ILE A 333 4.92 8.41 5.26
N GLU A 334 5.82 7.70 5.93
CA GLU A 334 6.44 8.17 7.17
C GLU A 334 7.21 9.46 6.96
N SER A 335 7.92 9.59 5.83
CA SER A 335 8.68 10.79 5.48
C SER A 335 7.78 12.02 5.32
N VAL A 336 6.58 11.83 4.77
CA VAL A 336 5.58 12.90 4.68
C VAL A 336 5.17 13.38 6.07
N VAL A 337 4.98 12.46 7.01
CA VAL A 337 4.63 12.81 8.40
C VAL A 337 5.77 13.56 9.09
N TYR A 338 7.01 13.09 8.98
CA TYR A 338 8.18 13.79 9.56
C TYR A 338 8.34 15.19 9.01
N CYS A 339 8.16 15.35 7.71
CA CYS A 339 8.33 16.64 7.03
C CYS A 339 7.41 17.73 7.59
N HIS A 340 6.30 17.34 8.19
CA HIS A 340 5.27 18.24 8.70
C HIS A 340 5.14 18.21 10.23
N GLY A 341 6.12 17.63 10.91
CA GLY A 341 6.17 17.63 12.37
C GLY A 341 5.18 16.70 13.07
N GLY A 342 4.59 15.76 12.34
CA GLY A 342 3.69 14.75 12.89
C GLY A 342 4.42 13.66 13.67
N ARG A 343 3.70 12.67 14.15
CA ARG A 343 4.22 11.58 14.98
C ARG A 343 3.94 10.21 14.39
N ILE A 344 4.79 9.26 14.71
CA ILE A 344 4.67 7.88 14.26
C ILE A 344 4.66 6.97 15.46
N GLY A 345 3.61 6.15 15.57
CA GLY A 345 3.50 5.10 16.57
C GLY A 345 3.75 3.74 15.95
N PHE A 346 4.61 2.95 16.56
CA PHE A 346 4.94 1.61 16.08
C PHE A 346 4.00 0.57 16.69
N TYR A 347 3.57 -0.41 15.88
CA TYR A 347 2.84 -1.55 16.40
C TYR A 347 3.76 -2.44 17.25
N GLN A 348 3.19 -3.35 18.03
CA GLN A 348 3.96 -4.20 18.95
C GLN A 348 4.77 -5.32 18.28
N GLY A 349 4.76 -5.39 16.96
CA GLY A 349 5.43 -6.44 16.19
C GLY A 349 4.57 -7.66 15.87
N ASP A 350 3.35 -7.71 16.35
CA ASP A 350 2.37 -8.77 16.08
C ASP A 350 1.14 -8.18 15.42
N ILE A 351 0.85 -8.60 14.19
CA ILE A 351 -0.29 -8.12 13.42
C ILE A 351 -1.63 -8.43 14.11
N ARG A 352 -1.69 -9.46 14.93
CA ARG A 352 -2.91 -9.82 15.69
C ARG A 352 -3.24 -8.78 16.77
N LEU A 353 -2.25 -8.04 17.24
CA LEU A 353 -2.38 -6.97 18.22
C LEU A 353 -2.60 -5.60 17.59
N LEU A 354 -2.56 -5.52 16.26
CA LEU A 354 -2.74 -4.25 15.53
C LEU A 354 -4.06 -3.54 15.89
N PRO A 355 -5.21 -4.21 16.01
CA PRO A 355 -6.44 -3.54 16.43
C PRO A 355 -6.32 -2.86 17.80
N ASP A 356 -5.62 -3.47 18.75
CA ASP A 356 -5.37 -2.88 20.06
C ASP A 356 -4.44 -1.67 19.98
N ASP A 357 -3.40 -1.76 19.16
CA ASP A 357 -2.48 -0.65 18.89
C ASP A 357 -3.21 0.53 18.22
N MET A 358 -4.10 0.25 17.28
CA MET A 358 -4.92 1.27 16.61
C MET A 358 -5.81 2.02 17.60
N LYS A 359 -6.44 1.33 18.54
CA LYS A 359 -7.27 1.93 19.58
C LYS A 359 -6.45 2.80 20.55
N ALA A 360 -5.24 2.35 20.90
CA ALA A 360 -4.36 3.09 21.79
C ALA A 360 -3.76 4.32 21.12
N LEU A 361 -3.36 4.21 19.88
CA LEU A 361 -2.67 5.27 19.14
C LEU A 361 -3.65 6.31 18.56
N ARG A 362 -4.78 5.87 18.05
CA ARG A 362 -5.76 6.69 17.33
C ARG A 362 -5.12 7.45 16.16
N PRO A 363 -4.58 6.73 15.16
CA PRO A 363 -3.90 7.35 14.04
C PRO A 363 -4.83 8.17 13.15
N THR A 364 -4.26 9.14 12.45
CA THR A 364 -4.95 9.95 11.44
C THR A 364 -4.62 9.52 10.02
N ILE A 365 -3.48 8.89 9.83
CA ILE A 365 -2.99 8.37 8.55
C ILE A 365 -2.74 6.87 8.70
N PHE A 366 -3.31 6.08 7.80
CA PHE A 366 -3.23 4.63 7.85
C PHE A 366 -2.80 4.07 6.48
N PRO A 367 -1.50 3.85 6.27
CA PRO A 367 -1.03 3.10 5.10
C PRO A 367 -1.37 1.63 5.29
N VAL A 368 -1.93 1.00 4.26
CA VAL A 368 -2.48 -0.35 4.37
C VAL A 368 -2.38 -1.08 3.03
N VAL A 369 -2.24 -2.39 3.09
CA VAL A 369 -2.27 -3.25 1.90
C VAL A 369 -3.68 -3.79 1.65
N PRO A 370 -4.04 -4.11 0.41
CA PRO A 370 -5.38 -4.57 0.06
C PRO A 370 -5.87 -5.78 0.85
N ARG A 371 -5.00 -6.68 1.25
CA ARG A 371 -5.34 -7.86 2.06
C ARG A 371 -6.00 -7.48 3.38
N LEU A 372 -5.50 -6.44 4.04
CA LEU A 372 -6.09 -5.98 5.31
C LEU A 372 -7.45 -5.33 5.07
N LEU A 373 -7.60 -4.57 3.98
CA LEU A 373 -8.89 -3.99 3.58
C LEU A 373 -9.92 -5.08 3.31
N ASN A 374 -9.54 -6.15 2.64
CA ASN A 374 -10.39 -7.31 2.41
C ASN A 374 -10.87 -7.94 3.73
N ARG A 375 -9.96 -8.10 4.69
CA ARG A 375 -10.31 -8.63 6.03
C ARG A 375 -11.29 -7.72 6.78
N MET A 376 -11.10 -6.42 6.69
CA MET A 376 -12.01 -5.44 7.31
C MET A 376 -13.42 -5.55 6.70
N TYR A 377 -13.51 -5.64 5.38
CA TYR A 377 -14.75 -5.85 4.65
C TYR A 377 -15.45 -7.14 5.12
N ASP A 378 -14.73 -8.24 5.13
CA ASP A 378 -15.27 -9.55 5.52
C ASP A 378 -15.75 -9.55 6.97
N LYS A 379 -15.02 -8.91 7.87
CA LYS A 379 -15.40 -8.80 9.28
C LYS A 379 -16.69 -8.01 9.45
N ILE A 380 -16.87 -6.91 8.75
CA ILE A 380 -18.09 -6.12 8.79
C ILE A 380 -19.28 -6.95 8.32
N PHE A 381 -19.17 -7.64 7.20
CA PHE A 381 -20.25 -8.47 6.66
C PHE A 381 -20.52 -9.73 7.47
N SER A 382 -19.52 -10.31 8.12
CA SER A 382 -19.72 -11.48 9.00
C SER A 382 -20.51 -11.15 10.26
N GLN A 383 -20.46 -9.92 10.72
CA GLN A 383 -21.25 -9.45 11.87
C GLN A 383 -22.73 -9.24 11.49
N ALA A 384 -23.04 -9.07 10.22
CA ALA A 384 -24.40 -9.02 9.69
C ALA A 384 -24.90 -10.45 9.41
N ASN A 385 -25.23 -11.19 10.49
CA ASN A 385 -25.47 -12.63 10.45
C ASN A 385 -26.92 -13.03 10.13
N SER A 386 -27.82 -12.08 9.82
CA SER A 386 -29.18 -12.34 9.38
C SER A 386 -29.46 -11.65 8.04
N PRO A 387 -30.42 -12.16 7.22
CA PRO A 387 -30.78 -11.49 5.96
C PRO A 387 -31.24 -10.05 6.15
N LEU A 388 -31.94 -9.74 7.23
CA LEU A 388 -32.41 -8.40 7.55
C LEU A 388 -31.24 -7.47 7.87
N LYS A 389 -30.31 -7.91 8.74
CA LYS A 389 -29.10 -7.13 9.09
C LYS A 389 -28.25 -6.85 7.86
N ARG A 390 -28.09 -7.85 6.99
CA ARG A 390 -27.31 -7.72 5.75
C ARG A 390 -27.98 -6.74 4.78
N TRP A 391 -29.31 -6.81 4.65
CA TRP A 391 -30.07 -5.87 3.85
C TRP A 391 -29.96 -4.43 4.36
N LEU A 392 -30.09 -4.22 5.68
CA LEU A 392 -29.94 -2.91 6.31
C LEU A 392 -28.52 -2.36 6.13
N LEU A 393 -27.50 -3.20 6.29
CA LEU A 393 -26.11 -2.81 6.07
C LEU A 393 -25.87 -2.38 4.62
N ASN A 394 -26.37 -3.13 3.65
CA ASN A 394 -26.28 -2.78 2.24
C ASN A 394 -27.03 -1.50 1.90
N PHE A 395 -28.19 -1.30 2.51
CA PHE A 395 -28.97 -0.08 2.34
C PHE A 395 -28.22 1.15 2.89
N ALA A 396 -27.67 1.05 4.10
CA ALA A 396 -26.86 2.11 4.70
C ALA A 396 -25.61 2.43 3.87
N ALA A 397 -24.92 1.38 3.40
CA ALA A 397 -23.75 1.54 2.53
C ALA A 397 -24.11 2.22 1.20
N LYS A 398 -25.25 1.88 0.62
CA LYS A 398 -25.74 2.50 -0.62
C LYS A 398 -26.06 3.99 -0.41
N ARG A 399 -26.69 4.34 0.71
CA ARG A 399 -27.01 5.72 1.05
C ARG A 399 -25.75 6.56 1.27
N LYS A 400 -24.80 6.05 2.04
CA LYS A 400 -23.51 6.72 2.23
C LYS A 400 -22.68 6.76 0.93
N GLY A 401 -22.75 5.71 0.13
CA GLY A 401 -22.11 5.67 -1.19
C GLY A 401 -22.61 6.77 -2.13
N ALA A 402 -23.90 7.10 -2.06
CA ALA A 402 -24.46 8.23 -2.81
C ALA A 402 -23.87 9.57 -2.36
N GLU A 403 -23.65 9.77 -1.05
CA GLU A 403 -22.95 10.95 -0.53
C GLU A 403 -21.49 11.00 -1.01
N VAL A 404 -20.77 9.87 -0.97
CA VAL A 404 -19.39 9.77 -1.47
C VAL A 404 -19.32 10.12 -2.96
N SER A 405 -20.26 9.63 -3.76
CA SER A 405 -20.35 9.98 -5.19
C SER A 405 -20.56 11.47 -5.43
N SER A 406 -21.18 12.17 -4.46
CA SER A 406 -21.35 13.63 -4.47
C SER A 406 -20.16 14.37 -3.84
N GLY A 407 -19.08 13.69 -3.50
CA GLY A 407 -17.86 14.25 -2.91
C GLY A 407 -17.94 14.49 -1.40
N ILE A 408 -18.94 13.97 -0.71
CA ILE A 408 -19.11 14.14 0.74
C ILE A 408 -18.51 12.96 1.48
N ILE A 409 -17.47 13.21 2.28
CA ILE A 409 -16.85 12.24 3.18
C ILE A 409 -17.15 12.66 4.63
N ARG A 410 -17.85 11.81 5.37
CA ARG A 410 -18.26 12.12 6.76
C ARG A 410 -18.39 10.85 7.60
N SER A 411 -18.29 11.03 8.92
CA SER A 411 -18.47 9.97 9.93
C SER A 411 -19.54 10.29 10.98
N ASP A 412 -20.31 11.35 10.77
CA ASP A 412 -21.29 11.89 11.73
C ASP A 412 -22.75 11.78 11.28
N SER A 413 -23.04 11.05 10.19
CA SER A 413 -24.39 10.81 9.70
C SER A 413 -25.13 9.80 10.57
N ILE A 414 -26.45 9.73 10.40
CA ILE A 414 -27.29 8.74 11.09
C ILE A 414 -26.86 7.30 10.77
N TRP A 415 -26.43 7.06 9.53
CA TRP A 415 -25.94 5.75 9.09
C TRP A 415 -24.64 5.37 9.80
N ASP A 416 -23.74 6.33 10.00
CA ASP A 416 -22.51 6.14 10.78
C ASP A 416 -22.83 5.76 12.22
N LYS A 417 -23.74 6.48 12.86
CA LYS A 417 -24.12 6.23 14.26
C LYS A 417 -24.75 4.86 14.47
N ILE A 418 -25.53 4.39 13.50
CA ILE A 418 -26.25 3.12 13.61
C ILE A 418 -25.39 1.93 13.17
N PHE A 419 -24.67 2.04 12.06
CA PHE A 419 -24.02 0.90 11.41
C PHE A 419 -22.50 0.93 11.40
N PHE A 420 -21.86 2.09 11.28
CA PHE A 420 -20.43 2.18 10.99
C PHE A 420 -19.59 2.72 12.15
N SER A 421 -20.20 3.25 13.20
CA SER A 421 -19.45 3.84 14.33
C SER A 421 -18.52 2.84 15.02
N LYS A 422 -18.91 1.57 15.12
CA LYS A 422 -18.08 0.53 15.76
C LYS A 422 -16.82 0.25 14.98
N ILE A 423 -16.94 0.11 13.64
CA ILE A 423 -15.74 -0.13 12.81
C ILE A 423 -14.84 1.11 12.79
N GLN A 424 -15.40 2.30 12.72
CA GLN A 424 -14.63 3.53 12.77
C GLN A 424 -13.91 3.67 14.13
N ALA A 425 -14.57 3.35 15.23
CA ALA A 425 -13.97 3.37 16.57
C ALA A 425 -12.87 2.31 16.72
N SER A 426 -13.01 1.15 16.09
CA SER A 426 -12.00 0.09 16.11
C SER A 426 -10.67 0.50 15.43
N LEU A 427 -10.72 1.51 14.57
CA LEU A 427 -9.55 2.11 13.93
C LEU A 427 -9.05 3.37 14.66
N GLY A 428 -9.55 3.62 15.88
CA GLY A 428 -9.17 4.76 16.70
C GLY A 428 -10.08 5.98 16.60
N GLY A 429 -10.98 6.04 15.62
CA GLY A 429 -11.99 7.10 15.48
C GLY A 429 -11.48 8.46 14.98
N ARG A 430 -10.21 8.57 14.58
CA ARG A 430 -9.60 9.82 14.12
C ARG A 430 -9.03 9.77 12.71
N LEU A 431 -9.23 8.69 11.97
CA LEU A 431 -8.67 8.56 10.63
C LEU A 431 -9.15 9.68 9.71
N ARG A 432 -8.19 10.34 9.08
CA ARG A 432 -8.40 11.32 8.01
C ARG A 432 -8.16 10.71 6.64
N MET A 433 -7.13 9.85 6.53
CA MET A 433 -6.64 9.31 5.27
C MET A 433 -6.21 7.86 5.43
N ILE A 434 -6.65 7.04 4.48
CA ILE A 434 -6.12 5.70 4.25
C ILE A 434 -5.47 5.71 2.88
N ILE A 435 -4.26 5.15 2.79
CA ILE A 435 -3.53 5.00 1.53
C ILE A 435 -3.28 3.52 1.33
N THR A 436 -3.72 2.99 0.19
CA THR A 436 -3.46 1.60 -0.18
C THR A 436 -2.66 1.53 -1.48
N GLY A 437 -1.84 0.51 -1.61
CA GLY A 437 -0.99 0.30 -2.77
C GLY A 437 -0.29 -1.04 -2.70
N ALA A 438 0.72 -1.23 -3.53
CA ALA A 438 1.57 -2.42 -3.63
C ALA A 438 0.87 -3.66 -4.24
N ALA A 439 -0.45 -3.68 -4.33
CA ALA A 439 -1.23 -4.74 -4.98
C ALA A 439 -2.59 -4.19 -5.43
N PRO A 440 -3.28 -4.85 -6.38
CA PRO A 440 -4.60 -4.43 -6.81
C PRO A 440 -5.64 -4.54 -5.69
N THR A 441 -6.52 -3.57 -5.60
CA THR A 441 -7.63 -3.55 -4.64
C THR A 441 -8.94 -3.90 -5.34
N SER A 442 -9.74 -4.76 -4.71
CA SER A 442 -11.07 -5.12 -5.22
C SER A 442 -11.96 -3.88 -5.29
N PRO A 443 -12.57 -3.57 -6.45
CA PRO A 443 -13.46 -2.41 -6.58
C PRO A 443 -14.64 -2.43 -5.60
N SER A 444 -15.23 -3.57 -5.35
CA SER A 444 -16.36 -3.71 -4.42
C SER A 444 -15.95 -3.42 -2.98
N VAL A 445 -14.77 -3.89 -2.57
CA VAL A 445 -14.21 -3.62 -1.23
C VAL A 445 -13.90 -2.15 -1.06
N LEU A 446 -13.22 -1.56 -2.02
CA LEU A 446 -12.81 -0.15 -1.96
C LEU A 446 -14.01 0.79 -1.95
N GLY A 447 -14.99 0.55 -2.82
CA GLY A 447 -16.23 1.32 -2.86
C GLY A 447 -17.03 1.26 -1.56
N PHE A 448 -17.15 0.07 -0.98
CA PHE A 448 -17.82 -0.10 0.31
C PHE A 448 -17.08 0.61 1.45
N LEU A 449 -15.75 0.44 1.54
CA LEU A 449 -14.96 1.01 2.64
C LEU A 449 -14.90 2.55 2.58
N ARG A 450 -14.87 3.13 1.39
CA ARG A 450 -14.99 4.59 1.23
C ARG A 450 -16.27 5.14 1.84
N ALA A 451 -17.37 4.41 1.71
CA ALA A 451 -18.64 4.76 2.35
C ALA A 451 -18.63 4.47 3.86
N ALA A 452 -18.14 3.32 4.28
CA ALA A 452 -18.26 2.83 5.66
C ALA A 452 -17.31 3.52 6.66
N LEU A 453 -16.09 3.89 6.23
CA LEU A 453 -15.06 4.37 7.15
C LEU A 453 -15.11 5.89 7.40
N GLY A 454 -15.80 6.64 6.56
CA GLY A 454 -15.97 8.08 6.74
C GLY A 454 -14.68 8.91 6.65
N CYS A 455 -13.66 8.37 5.98
CA CYS A 455 -12.39 9.04 5.72
C CYS A 455 -12.02 8.92 4.24
N GLN A 456 -11.05 9.71 3.80
CA GLN A 456 -10.57 9.66 2.41
C GLN A 456 -9.70 8.43 2.21
N VAL A 457 -10.04 7.61 1.22
CA VAL A 457 -9.28 6.40 0.88
C VAL A 457 -8.67 6.56 -0.50
N TYR A 458 -7.34 6.55 -0.54
CA TYR A 458 -6.54 6.76 -1.75
C TYR A 458 -5.88 5.47 -2.19
N GLU A 459 -5.77 5.28 -3.49
CA GLU A 459 -5.04 4.17 -4.09
C GLU A 459 -3.85 4.70 -4.88
N ALA A 460 -2.70 4.07 -4.72
CA ALA A 460 -1.47 4.40 -5.42
C ALA A 460 -0.95 3.18 -6.18
N TYR A 461 -0.27 3.44 -7.28
CA TYR A 461 0.43 2.42 -8.05
C TYR A 461 1.87 2.86 -8.28
N GLY A 462 2.79 1.92 -8.19
CA GLY A 462 4.20 2.12 -8.48
C GLY A 462 5.00 0.87 -8.16
N GLN A 463 6.29 1.05 -8.15
CA GLN A 463 7.25 -0.01 -7.79
C GLN A 463 8.50 0.63 -7.20
N THR A 464 9.36 -0.16 -6.61
CA THR A 464 10.58 0.34 -5.95
C THR A 464 11.48 1.11 -6.91
N GLU A 465 11.52 0.73 -8.18
CA GLU A 465 12.30 1.37 -9.25
C GLU A 465 11.83 2.81 -9.56
N CYS A 466 10.62 3.18 -9.19
CA CYS A 466 10.16 4.57 -9.19
C CYS A 466 9.90 5.10 -7.76
N THR A 467 10.68 4.64 -6.82
CA THR A 467 10.64 4.93 -5.39
C THR A 467 9.47 4.23 -4.69
N ALA A 468 8.25 4.68 -4.89
CA ALA A 468 7.05 4.02 -4.35
C ALA A 468 5.88 4.13 -5.31
N GLY A 469 5.50 5.35 -5.70
CA GLY A 469 4.34 5.57 -6.55
C GLY A 469 4.64 6.40 -7.78
N CYS A 470 3.89 6.16 -8.85
CA CYS A 470 3.90 7.00 -10.05
C CYS A 470 2.48 7.47 -10.43
N THR A 471 1.45 6.85 -9.86
CA THR A 471 0.07 7.31 -9.95
C THR A 471 -0.57 7.37 -8.58
N PHE A 472 -1.61 8.19 -8.47
CA PHE A 472 -2.31 8.39 -7.21
C PHE A 472 -3.74 8.86 -7.48
N THR A 473 -4.70 8.43 -6.64
CA THR A 473 -6.08 8.88 -6.71
C THR A 473 -6.17 10.40 -6.61
N THR A 474 -6.86 11.02 -7.56
CA THR A 474 -7.17 12.45 -7.47
C THR A 474 -8.23 12.67 -6.39
N PRO A 475 -8.02 13.58 -5.41
CA PRO A 475 -9.03 13.86 -4.40
C PRO A 475 -10.37 14.23 -5.03
N GLY A 476 -11.44 13.56 -4.57
CA GLY A 476 -12.77 13.71 -5.15
C GLY A 476 -13.15 12.63 -6.15
N ASP A 477 -12.20 11.93 -6.74
CA ASP A 477 -12.47 10.75 -7.55
C ASP A 477 -12.49 9.49 -6.67
N TRP A 478 -13.66 9.16 -6.20
CA TRP A 478 -13.88 8.01 -5.35
C TRP A 478 -14.42 6.79 -6.11
N THR A 479 -14.27 6.80 -7.43
CA THR A 479 -14.63 5.65 -8.28
C THR A 479 -13.56 4.56 -8.14
N PRO A 480 -13.95 3.32 -7.89
CA PRO A 480 -13.00 2.21 -7.81
C PRO A 480 -12.63 1.68 -9.20
N GLY A 481 -11.59 0.84 -9.26
CA GLY A 481 -11.21 0.12 -10.48
C GLY A 481 -10.10 0.76 -11.29
N HIS A 482 -9.47 1.81 -10.79
CA HIS A 482 -8.28 2.41 -11.38
C HIS A 482 -7.29 2.85 -10.29
N VAL A 483 -6.06 3.15 -10.69
CA VAL A 483 -4.99 3.53 -9.76
C VAL A 483 -4.69 5.05 -9.78
N GLY A 484 -5.60 5.84 -10.32
CA GLY A 484 -5.49 7.28 -10.39
C GLY A 484 -4.74 7.80 -11.61
N ALA A 485 -4.31 9.04 -11.53
CA ALA A 485 -3.60 9.76 -12.58
C ALA A 485 -2.11 9.85 -12.26
N PRO A 486 -1.25 10.17 -13.27
CA PRO A 486 0.18 10.37 -13.03
C PRO A 486 0.45 11.40 -11.92
N LEU A 487 1.49 11.15 -11.13
CA LEU A 487 1.98 12.15 -10.17
C LEU A 487 2.59 13.36 -10.91
N PRO A 488 2.57 14.56 -10.30
CA PRO A 488 3.20 15.75 -10.89
C PRO A 488 4.71 15.62 -11.15
N CYS A 489 5.37 14.64 -10.56
CA CYS A 489 6.78 14.31 -10.82
C CYS A 489 6.97 13.33 -11.97
N ASN A 490 5.89 12.82 -12.60
CA ASN A 490 5.99 11.75 -13.58
C ASN A 490 5.35 12.08 -14.91
N LEU A 491 5.95 11.50 -15.96
CA LEU A 491 5.31 11.19 -17.23
C LEU A 491 5.07 9.70 -17.28
N ILE A 492 3.91 9.31 -17.80
CA ILE A 492 3.56 7.89 -18.01
C ILE A 492 3.12 7.70 -19.45
N ARG A 493 3.64 6.66 -20.10
CA ARG A 493 3.19 6.25 -21.44
C ARG A 493 2.96 4.75 -21.47
N LEU A 494 2.14 4.32 -22.41
CA LEU A 494 1.93 2.92 -22.71
C LEU A 494 2.65 2.56 -24.01
N VAL A 495 3.38 1.46 -24.00
CA VAL A 495 4.19 0.96 -25.13
C VAL A 495 3.60 -0.34 -25.63
N ASP A 496 3.55 -0.51 -26.95
CA ASP A 496 3.02 -1.71 -27.58
C ASP A 496 3.68 -2.98 -27.05
N VAL A 497 2.86 -4.01 -26.86
CA VAL A 497 3.27 -5.37 -26.56
C VAL A 497 2.58 -6.29 -27.57
N PRO A 498 3.07 -6.36 -28.82
CA PRO A 498 2.40 -7.07 -29.91
C PRO A 498 2.19 -8.55 -29.63
N GLU A 499 3.16 -9.19 -28.97
CA GLU A 499 3.10 -10.60 -28.60
C GLU A 499 2.00 -10.95 -27.59
N LYS A 500 1.44 -9.94 -26.92
CA LYS A 500 0.32 -10.07 -25.96
C LYS A 500 -0.95 -9.38 -26.46
N ASN A 501 -0.92 -8.85 -27.69
CA ASN A 501 -2.05 -8.16 -28.31
C ASN A 501 -2.46 -6.87 -27.58
N TYR A 502 -1.49 -6.13 -27.04
CA TYR A 502 -1.71 -4.79 -26.46
C TYR A 502 -1.05 -3.73 -27.32
N PHE A 503 -1.82 -2.69 -27.65
CA PHE A 503 -1.37 -1.62 -28.52
C PHE A 503 -1.71 -0.24 -27.96
N ALA A 504 -0.74 0.67 -27.94
CA ALA A 504 -0.90 2.04 -27.45
C ALA A 504 -1.98 2.80 -28.23
N SER A 505 -2.18 2.53 -29.52
CA SER A 505 -3.25 3.08 -30.34
C SER A 505 -4.65 2.76 -29.83
N LYS A 506 -4.81 1.68 -29.07
CA LYS A 506 -6.04 1.27 -28.39
C LYS A 506 -6.07 1.70 -26.92
N GLY A 507 -5.09 2.49 -26.47
CA GLY A 507 -4.97 2.91 -25.09
C GLY A 507 -4.48 1.83 -24.13
N GLU A 508 -3.81 0.80 -24.63
CA GLU A 508 -3.31 -0.34 -23.84
C GLU A 508 -1.83 -0.60 -24.13
N GLY A 509 -1.08 -1.06 -23.15
CA GLY A 509 0.32 -1.40 -23.35
C GLY A 509 1.09 -1.55 -22.04
N GLU A 510 2.40 -1.75 -22.19
CA GLU A 510 3.31 -1.76 -21.04
C GLU A 510 3.44 -0.35 -20.47
N VAL A 511 3.27 -0.24 -19.17
CA VAL A 511 3.40 1.03 -18.44
C VAL A 511 4.88 1.41 -18.36
N CYS A 512 5.23 2.58 -18.89
CA CYS A 512 6.56 3.15 -18.80
C CYS A 512 6.49 4.49 -18.06
N VAL A 513 7.46 4.73 -17.18
CA VAL A 513 7.50 5.88 -16.27
C VAL A 513 8.78 6.66 -16.47
N LYS A 514 8.67 7.98 -16.52
CA LYS A 514 9.81 8.89 -16.55
C LYS A 514 9.60 9.98 -15.48
N GLY A 515 10.67 10.36 -14.82
CA GLY A 515 10.62 11.44 -13.85
C GLY A 515 11.74 11.38 -12.82
N PRO A 516 11.86 12.42 -11.99
CA PRO A 516 12.92 12.52 -10.99
C PRO A 516 12.83 11.49 -9.86
N ASN A 517 11.72 10.77 -9.70
CA ASN A 517 11.59 9.67 -8.74
C ASN A 517 12.04 8.32 -9.29
N VAL A 518 12.42 8.24 -10.56
CA VAL A 518 12.92 7.02 -11.18
C VAL A 518 14.38 6.77 -10.73
N PHE A 519 14.66 5.52 -10.38
CA PHE A 519 15.92 5.08 -9.78
C PHE A 519 17.15 5.29 -10.69
N LYS A 520 18.34 5.19 -10.08
CA LYS A 520 19.62 5.28 -10.82
C LYS A 520 19.99 3.99 -11.56
N GLY A 521 19.39 2.89 -11.21
CA GLY A 521 19.72 1.57 -11.73
C GLY A 521 19.85 0.54 -10.62
N TYR A 522 20.16 -0.68 -11.01
CA TYR A 522 20.40 -1.78 -10.06
C TYR A 522 21.89 -1.82 -9.67
N LEU A 523 22.13 -1.99 -8.37
CA LEU A 523 23.49 -2.05 -7.83
C LEU A 523 24.28 -3.20 -8.46
N LYS A 524 25.43 -2.88 -9.09
CA LYS A 524 26.35 -3.83 -9.72
C LYS A 524 25.70 -4.76 -10.77
N ASP A 525 24.63 -4.29 -11.40
CA ASP A 525 23.90 -5.06 -12.41
C ASP A 525 23.55 -4.18 -13.62
N PRO A 526 24.54 -3.82 -14.45
CA PRO A 526 24.31 -2.95 -15.60
C PRO A 526 23.43 -3.59 -16.68
N GLU A 527 23.43 -4.91 -16.80
CA GLU A 527 22.60 -5.63 -17.80
C GLU A 527 21.11 -5.47 -17.49
N ARG A 528 20.70 -5.78 -16.26
CA ARG A 528 19.30 -5.62 -15.85
C ARG A 528 18.88 -4.16 -15.83
N THR A 529 19.80 -3.26 -15.49
CA THR A 529 19.53 -1.82 -15.56
C THR A 529 19.20 -1.40 -16.99
N ALA A 530 19.97 -1.85 -17.99
CA ALA A 530 19.74 -1.54 -19.40
C ALA A 530 18.44 -2.15 -19.94
N GLU A 531 18.01 -3.30 -19.43
CA GLU A 531 16.73 -3.93 -19.78
C GLU A 531 15.53 -3.17 -19.22
N THR A 532 15.69 -2.54 -18.07
CA THR A 532 14.59 -1.90 -17.32
C THR A 532 14.49 -0.40 -17.58
N LEU A 533 15.63 0.26 -17.71
CA LEU A 533 15.72 1.71 -17.92
C LEU A 533 16.31 1.95 -19.31
N ASP A 534 15.52 2.52 -20.22
CA ASP A 534 15.98 2.76 -21.59
C ASP A 534 16.88 4.01 -21.70
N SER A 535 17.46 4.22 -22.89
CA SER A 535 18.38 5.34 -23.15
C SER A 535 17.73 6.72 -23.01
N ASP A 536 16.41 6.81 -23.14
CA ASP A 536 15.65 8.05 -22.99
C ASP A 536 15.20 8.32 -21.55
N GLY A 537 15.54 7.43 -20.63
CA GLY A 537 15.22 7.55 -19.22
C GLY A 537 13.84 7.02 -18.81
N TRP A 538 13.20 6.24 -19.68
CA TRP A 538 11.93 5.59 -19.36
C TRP A 538 12.14 4.27 -18.62
N LEU A 539 11.49 4.15 -17.47
CA LEU A 539 11.42 2.90 -16.73
C LEU A 539 10.33 2.02 -17.33
N HIS A 540 10.71 0.81 -17.76
CA HIS A 540 9.78 -0.23 -18.20
C HIS A 540 9.33 -1.04 -16.98
N THR A 541 8.08 -0.88 -16.56
CA THR A 541 7.60 -1.44 -15.30
C THR A 541 7.35 -2.95 -15.35
N GLY A 542 7.19 -3.51 -16.54
CA GLY A 542 6.76 -4.90 -16.69
C GLY A 542 5.28 -5.12 -16.38
N ASP A 543 4.50 -4.05 -16.19
CA ASP A 543 3.07 -4.10 -15.97
C ASP A 543 2.32 -3.64 -17.21
N ILE A 544 1.20 -4.28 -17.51
CA ILE A 544 0.30 -3.88 -18.59
C ILE A 544 -0.80 -2.99 -17.99
N GLY A 545 -1.04 -1.86 -18.63
CA GLY A 545 -2.05 -0.90 -18.20
C GLY A 545 -2.94 -0.44 -19.35
N LYS A 546 -3.98 0.27 -18.98
CA LYS A 546 -4.96 0.85 -19.89
C LYS A 546 -5.35 2.24 -19.44
N TRP A 547 -5.38 3.20 -20.37
CA TRP A 547 -5.94 4.51 -20.10
C TRP A 547 -7.45 4.46 -20.11
N LEU A 548 -8.08 5.03 -19.07
CA LEU A 548 -9.51 5.23 -19.02
C LEU A 548 -9.87 6.61 -19.62
N PRO A 549 -11.13 6.82 -20.05
CA PRO A 549 -11.53 8.07 -20.73
C PRO A 549 -11.26 9.34 -19.92
N ASN A 550 -11.23 9.25 -18.59
CA ASN A 550 -10.99 10.40 -17.70
C ASN A 550 -9.50 10.69 -17.47
N GLY A 551 -8.59 9.99 -18.14
CA GLY A 551 -7.15 10.18 -18.00
C GLY A 551 -6.52 9.45 -16.82
N THR A 552 -7.23 8.52 -16.20
CA THR A 552 -6.68 7.65 -15.16
C THR A 552 -6.15 6.34 -15.73
N LEU A 553 -5.28 5.68 -14.97
CA LEU A 553 -4.64 4.43 -15.37
C LEU A 553 -5.31 3.26 -14.67
N LYS A 554 -5.57 2.21 -15.42
CA LYS A 554 -5.99 0.90 -14.89
C LYS A 554 -4.89 -0.10 -15.16
N ILE A 555 -4.45 -0.83 -14.13
CA ILE A 555 -3.48 -1.91 -14.28
C ILE A 555 -4.22 -3.21 -14.59
N ILE A 556 -3.75 -3.90 -15.63
CA ILE A 556 -4.36 -5.15 -16.11
C ILE A 556 -3.69 -6.35 -15.44
N ASP A 557 -2.36 -6.53 -15.63
CA ASP A 557 -1.56 -7.60 -15.00
C ASP A 557 -0.06 -7.38 -15.29
N ARG A 558 0.77 -8.24 -14.73
CA ARG A 558 2.19 -8.35 -15.08
C ARG A 558 2.37 -8.85 -16.51
N LYS A 559 3.19 -8.19 -17.30
CA LYS A 559 3.48 -8.56 -18.69
C LYS A 559 3.91 -10.03 -18.81
N LYS A 560 4.80 -10.50 -17.96
CA LYS A 560 5.33 -11.88 -17.98
C LYS A 560 4.34 -12.93 -17.46
N HIS A 561 3.28 -12.54 -16.75
CA HIS A 561 2.29 -13.47 -16.22
C HIS A 561 1.11 -13.68 -17.17
N ILE A 562 0.89 -12.77 -18.10
CA ILE A 562 -0.16 -12.90 -19.13
C ILE A 562 0.27 -13.98 -20.11
N PHE A 563 -0.62 -14.95 -20.36
CA PHE A 563 -0.38 -16.05 -21.29
C PHE A 563 -1.56 -16.25 -22.22
N LYS A 564 -1.32 -16.99 -23.30
CA LYS A 564 -2.30 -17.29 -24.34
C LYS A 564 -2.72 -18.76 -24.23
N LEU A 565 -4.03 -19.02 -24.13
CA LEU A 565 -4.55 -20.37 -24.17
C LEU A 565 -4.44 -20.96 -25.59
N ALA A 566 -4.58 -22.28 -25.71
CA ALA A 566 -4.46 -23.01 -26.98
C ALA A 566 -5.39 -22.47 -28.08
N GLN A 567 -6.58 -22.02 -27.73
CA GLN A 567 -7.56 -21.46 -28.66
C GLN A 567 -7.31 -19.96 -29.01
N GLY A 568 -6.29 -19.34 -28.43
CA GLY A 568 -5.90 -17.95 -28.74
C GLY A 568 -6.38 -16.89 -27.77
N GLU A 569 -7.07 -17.23 -26.71
CA GLU A 569 -7.51 -16.28 -25.69
C GLU A 569 -6.36 -15.90 -24.75
N TYR A 570 -6.20 -14.60 -24.46
CA TYR A 570 -5.23 -14.11 -23.50
C TYR A 570 -5.80 -14.07 -22.10
N ILE A 571 -5.01 -14.56 -21.14
CA ILE A 571 -5.40 -14.68 -19.74
C ILE A 571 -4.50 -13.83 -18.86
N SER A 572 -5.13 -13.06 -17.98
CA SER A 572 -4.49 -12.33 -16.89
C SER A 572 -4.79 -13.06 -15.58
N PRO A 573 -3.89 -13.93 -15.10
CA PRO A 573 -4.21 -14.80 -13.95
C PRO A 573 -4.43 -14.01 -12.65
N GLU A 574 -3.72 -12.91 -12.42
CA GLU A 574 -3.92 -12.08 -11.22
C GLU A 574 -5.30 -11.43 -11.18
N LYS A 575 -5.83 -11.02 -12.32
CA LYS A 575 -7.22 -10.51 -12.43
C LYS A 575 -8.22 -11.54 -11.90
N ILE A 576 -8.06 -12.78 -12.28
CA ILE A 576 -8.93 -13.89 -11.88
C ILE A 576 -8.74 -14.18 -10.38
N GLU A 577 -7.50 -14.27 -9.93
CA GLU A 577 -7.17 -14.50 -8.53
C GLU A 577 -7.73 -13.42 -7.61
N ASN A 578 -7.68 -12.16 -8.02
CA ASN A 578 -8.22 -11.04 -7.26
C ASN A 578 -9.75 -11.09 -7.11
N ILE A 579 -10.43 -11.67 -8.08
CA ILE A 579 -11.87 -11.93 -8.00
C ILE A 579 -12.14 -13.13 -7.09
N TYR A 580 -11.47 -14.24 -7.31
CA TYR A 580 -11.68 -15.49 -6.59
C TYR A 580 -11.31 -15.41 -5.11
N ILE A 581 -10.33 -14.61 -4.74
CA ILE A 581 -9.93 -14.43 -3.34
C ILE A 581 -11.07 -13.86 -2.48
N ARG A 582 -12.10 -13.30 -3.10
CA ARG A 582 -13.29 -12.80 -2.41
C ARG A 582 -14.30 -13.90 -2.06
N CYS A 583 -14.07 -15.12 -2.48
CA CYS A 583 -14.87 -16.27 -2.07
C CYS A 583 -14.65 -16.53 -0.57
N GLU A 584 -15.73 -16.63 0.19
CA GLU A 584 -15.71 -16.68 1.66
C GLU A 584 -14.75 -17.71 2.26
N PRO A 585 -14.75 -19.00 1.83
CA PRO A 585 -13.88 -20.00 2.45
C PRO A 585 -12.43 -19.99 1.95
N VAL A 586 -12.07 -19.12 1.00
CA VAL A 586 -10.75 -19.12 0.36
C VAL A 586 -9.80 -18.16 1.07
N ALA A 587 -8.63 -18.66 1.50
CA ALA A 587 -7.56 -17.83 2.07
C ALA A 587 -6.50 -17.46 1.02
N GLN A 588 -6.10 -18.43 0.18
CA GLN A 588 -5.10 -18.23 -0.87
C GLN A 588 -5.49 -19.06 -2.09
N LEU A 589 -5.06 -18.63 -3.27
CA LEU A 589 -5.24 -19.42 -4.48
C LEU A 589 -4.20 -19.08 -5.54
N TYR A 590 -4.02 -20.05 -6.45
CA TYR A 590 -3.17 -19.93 -7.61
C TYR A 590 -3.92 -20.43 -8.84
N VAL A 591 -4.09 -19.57 -9.82
CA VAL A 591 -4.74 -19.92 -11.11
C VAL A 591 -3.66 -20.27 -12.12
N HIS A 592 -3.80 -21.44 -12.75
CA HIS A 592 -2.84 -21.98 -13.71
C HIS A 592 -3.46 -22.20 -15.08
N GLY A 593 -2.65 -21.93 -16.09
CA GLY A 593 -2.91 -22.26 -17.49
C GLY A 593 -1.65 -22.07 -18.31
N ASP A 594 -1.66 -22.58 -19.52
CA ASP A 594 -0.56 -22.42 -20.47
C ASP A 594 -1.03 -22.52 -21.92
N SER A 595 -0.14 -22.31 -22.87
CA SER A 595 -0.45 -22.31 -24.29
C SER A 595 -0.85 -23.68 -24.87
N LEU A 596 -0.62 -24.75 -24.16
CA LEU A 596 -0.99 -26.11 -24.57
C LEU A 596 -2.38 -26.52 -24.06
N GLN A 597 -2.95 -25.73 -23.16
CA GLN A 597 -4.23 -26.02 -22.52
C GLN A 597 -5.33 -25.09 -23.02
N SER A 598 -6.55 -25.61 -23.11
CA SER A 598 -7.73 -24.88 -23.56
C SER A 598 -8.54 -24.27 -22.40
N CYS A 599 -8.16 -24.57 -21.16
CA CYS A 599 -8.86 -24.08 -19.97
C CYS A 599 -7.90 -23.87 -18.80
N LEU A 600 -8.43 -23.27 -17.73
CA LEU A 600 -7.71 -22.97 -16.51
C LEU A 600 -8.05 -23.97 -15.41
N VAL A 601 -7.08 -24.21 -14.54
CA VAL A 601 -7.25 -24.96 -13.29
C VAL A 601 -6.74 -24.13 -12.13
N GLY A 602 -7.11 -24.45 -10.90
CA GLY A 602 -6.72 -23.67 -9.73
C GLY A 602 -6.29 -24.54 -8.56
N ILE A 603 -5.37 -23.98 -7.76
CA ILE A 603 -4.99 -24.50 -6.45
C ILE A 603 -5.61 -23.58 -5.42
N VAL A 604 -6.41 -24.12 -4.50
CA VAL A 604 -7.13 -23.33 -3.48
C VAL A 604 -6.70 -23.78 -2.09
N VAL A 605 -6.30 -22.82 -1.26
CA VAL A 605 -6.05 -23.03 0.17
C VAL A 605 -7.23 -22.43 0.94
N PRO A 606 -8.08 -23.25 1.56
CA PRO A 606 -9.19 -22.75 2.37
C PRO A 606 -8.67 -22.05 3.63
N ASP A 607 -9.44 -21.09 4.12
CA ASP A 607 -9.13 -20.41 5.38
C ASP A 607 -9.39 -21.36 6.56
N PRO A 608 -8.37 -21.68 7.38
CA PRO A 608 -8.53 -22.60 8.51
C PRO A 608 -9.54 -22.13 9.56
N GLU A 609 -9.74 -20.83 9.69
CA GLU A 609 -10.67 -20.25 10.68
C GLU A 609 -12.10 -20.18 10.14
N VAL A 610 -12.27 -19.90 8.87
CA VAL A 610 -13.57 -19.63 8.22
C VAL A 610 -14.18 -20.88 7.58
N MET A 611 -13.38 -21.70 6.92
CA MET A 611 -13.88 -22.80 6.11
C MET A 611 -14.67 -23.86 6.89
N PRO A 612 -14.25 -24.30 8.10
CA PRO A 612 -15.01 -25.30 8.85
C PRO A 612 -16.44 -24.85 9.17
N GLU A 613 -16.64 -23.62 9.56
CA GLU A 613 -17.97 -23.06 9.83
C GLU A 613 -18.80 -22.89 8.54
N TRP A 614 -18.17 -22.45 7.47
CA TRP A 614 -18.79 -22.36 6.16
C TRP A 614 -19.26 -23.74 5.64
N ALA A 615 -18.42 -24.76 5.83
CA ALA A 615 -18.77 -26.15 5.48
C ALA A 615 -19.91 -26.69 6.34
N LYS A 616 -19.90 -26.42 7.63
CA LYS A 616 -20.94 -26.81 8.56
C LYS A 616 -22.32 -26.26 8.18
N LYS A 617 -22.39 -25.01 7.75
CA LYS A 617 -23.63 -24.40 7.25
C LYS A 617 -24.19 -25.11 6.00
N LYS A 618 -23.33 -25.79 5.26
CA LYS A 618 -23.69 -26.58 4.06
C LYS A 618 -23.86 -28.08 4.35
N GLY A 619 -23.86 -28.47 5.61
CA GLY A 619 -24.09 -29.86 6.03
C GLY A 619 -22.83 -30.74 5.98
N MET A 620 -21.65 -30.17 5.85
CA MET A 620 -20.38 -30.87 5.86
C MET A 620 -19.70 -30.73 7.22
N LEU A 621 -19.38 -31.84 7.87
CA LEU A 621 -18.75 -31.88 9.19
C LEU A 621 -17.39 -32.57 9.09
N GLY A 622 -16.45 -32.13 9.90
CA GLY A 622 -15.11 -32.70 10.00
C GLY A 622 -14.07 -31.68 10.43
N THR A 623 -12.85 -32.16 10.63
CA THR A 623 -11.71 -31.28 10.85
C THR A 623 -11.32 -30.55 9.56
N TYR A 624 -10.54 -29.50 9.67
CA TYR A 624 -10.02 -28.77 8.51
C TYR A 624 -9.34 -29.71 7.50
N LYS A 625 -8.47 -30.61 7.97
CA LYS A 625 -7.76 -31.56 7.12
C LYS A 625 -8.69 -32.56 6.42
N ASP A 626 -9.69 -33.04 7.15
CA ASP A 626 -10.70 -33.96 6.59
C ASP A 626 -11.54 -33.26 5.54
N LEU A 627 -11.97 -32.03 5.81
CA LEU A 627 -12.75 -31.23 4.88
C LEU A 627 -11.98 -30.90 3.60
N CYS A 628 -10.67 -30.66 3.69
CA CYS A 628 -9.83 -30.43 2.52
C CYS A 628 -9.75 -31.64 1.56
N LYS A 629 -10.03 -32.85 2.06
CA LYS A 629 -10.09 -34.08 1.27
C LYS A 629 -11.50 -34.42 0.80
N ASN A 630 -12.49 -33.68 1.24
CA ASN A 630 -13.90 -33.93 0.94
C ASN A 630 -14.24 -33.44 -0.48
N THR A 631 -14.73 -34.36 -1.33
CA THR A 631 -15.10 -34.04 -2.71
C THR A 631 -16.30 -33.10 -2.81
N GLU A 632 -17.23 -33.15 -1.87
CA GLU A 632 -18.38 -32.23 -1.83
C GLU A 632 -17.95 -30.81 -1.46
N LEU A 633 -16.95 -30.65 -0.58
CA LEU A 633 -16.36 -29.35 -0.28
C LEU A 633 -15.69 -28.74 -1.51
N LYS A 634 -14.88 -29.50 -2.21
CA LYS A 634 -14.23 -29.12 -3.45
C LYS A 634 -15.26 -28.63 -4.48
N LYS A 635 -16.34 -29.38 -4.67
CA LYS A 635 -17.42 -29.03 -5.57
C LYS A 635 -18.11 -27.73 -5.16
N ALA A 636 -18.42 -27.58 -3.88
CA ALA A 636 -19.06 -26.38 -3.34
C ALA A 636 -18.20 -25.13 -3.52
N ILE A 637 -16.90 -25.22 -3.28
CA ILE A 637 -15.95 -24.11 -3.48
C ILE A 637 -15.86 -23.77 -4.96
N LEU A 638 -15.74 -24.75 -5.84
CA LEU A 638 -15.67 -24.52 -7.29
C LEU A 638 -16.93 -23.82 -7.80
N GLU A 639 -18.10 -24.25 -7.36
CA GLU A 639 -19.37 -23.60 -7.73
C GLU A 639 -19.44 -22.14 -7.27
N ASP A 640 -18.97 -21.86 -6.06
CA ASP A 640 -18.90 -20.50 -5.51
C ASP A 640 -17.92 -19.61 -6.30
N LEU A 641 -16.75 -20.14 -6.67
CA LEU A 641 -15.77 -19.43 -7.48
C LEU A 641 -16.35 -19.06 -8.85
N VAL A 642 -16.97 -20.01 -9.52
CA VAL A 642 -17.56 -19.80 -10.86
C VAL A 642 -18.70 -18.78 -10.79
N ARG A 643 -19.56 -18.89 -9.78
CA ARG A 643 -20.66 -17.93 -9.56
C ARG A 643 -20.13 -16.52 -9.32
N LEU A 644 -19.12 -16.38 -8.46
CA LEU A 644 -18.48 -15.11 -8.16
C LEU A 644 -17.80 -14.51 -9.40
N GLY A 645 -17.09 -15.34 -10.16
CA GLY A 645 -16.44 -14.94 -11.40
C GLY A 645 -17.45 -14.44 -12.44
N LYS A 646 -18.56 -15.15 -12.59
CA LYS A 646 -19.65 -14.76 -13.51
C LYS A 646 -20.27 -13.42 -13.08
N ALA A 647 -20.55 -13.26 -11.79
CA ALA A 647 -21.09 -12.01 -11.24
C ALA A 647 -20.11 -10.83 -11.42
N SER A 648 -18.82 -11.09 -11.47
CA SER A 648 -17.75 -10.11 -11.65
C SER A 648 -17.37 -9.87 -13.13
N GLY A 649 -18.07 -10.51 -14.08
CA GLY A 649 -17.88 -10.28 -15.50
C GLY A 649 -16.78 -11.12 -16.15
N LEU A 650 -16.29 -12.19 -15.54
CA LEU A 650 -15.34 -13.10 -16.17
C LEU A 650 -16.00 -13.86 -17.32
N HIS A 651 -15.29 -13.96 -18.43
CA HIS A 651 -15.68 -14.80 -19.55
C HIS A 651 -15.53 -16.29 -19.17
N SER A 652 -16.22 -17.17 -19.91
CA SER A 652 -16.17 -18.60 -19.62
C SER A 652 -14.75 -19.18 -19.68
N PHE A 653 -13.92 -18.71 -20.59
CA PHE A 653 -12.53 -19.14 -20.72
C PHE A 653 -11.61 -18.60 -19.60
N GLU A 654 -12.05 -17.56 -18.87
CA GLU A 654 -11.36 -17.03 -17.70
C GLU A 654 -11.75 -17.76 -16.40
N GLN A 655 -12.69 -18.69 -16.45
CA GLN A 655 -13.15 -19.47 -15.30
C GLN A 655 -12.38 -20.78 -15.19
N VAL A 656 -11.95 -21.12 -13.96
CA VAL A 656 -11.33 -22.42 -13.70
C VAL A 656 -12.32 -23.55 -13.90
N LYS A 657 -11.88 -24.64 -14.52
CA LYS A 657 -12.72 -25.82 -14.78
C LYS A 657 -12.56 -26.89 -13.71
N ASN A 658 -11.47 -26.86 -12.97
CA ASN A 658 -11.20 -27.81 -11.89
C ASN A 658 -10.28 -27.16 -10.88
N ILE A 659 -10.34 -27.60 -9.62
CA ILE A 659 -9.51 -27.09 -8.54
C ILE A 659 -8.94 -28.23 -7.70
N TYR A 660 -7.81 -27.99 -7.06
CA TYR A 660 -7.24 -28.83 -6.02
C TYR A 660 -7.28 -28.07 -4.69
N ILE A 661 -7.82 -28.69 -3.65
CA ILE A 661 -7.87 -28.12 -2.31
C ILE A 661 -6.59 -28.52 -1.57
N HIS A 662 -5.77 -27.55 -1.26
CA HIS A 662 -4.50 -27.73 -0.53
C HIS A 662 -4.68 -27.29 0.93
N ASN A 663 -4.18 -28.07 1.86
CA ASN A 663 -4.43 -27.87 3.29
C ASN A 663 -3.32 -27.09 4.03
N GLU A 664 -2.31 -26.62 3.31
CA GLU A 664 -1.18 -25.90 3.88
C GLU A 664 -1.05 -24.53 3.21
N MET A 665 -0.92 -23.48 4.02
CA MET A 665 -0.78 -22.13 3.51
C MET A 665 0.52 -21.93 2.72
N PHE A 666 0.46 -21.17 1.65
CA PHE A 666 1.66 -20.66 1.00
C PHE A 666 2.38 -19.72 1.98
N SER A 667 3.67 -19.86 2.12
CA SER A 667 4.47 -19.09 3.07
C SER A 667 5.84 -18.74 2.50
N ILE A 668 6.54 -17.88 3.22
CA ILE A 668 7.95 -17.56 2.92
C ILE A 668 8.82 -18.78 3.21
N GLU A 669 8.54 -19.49 4.30
CA GLU A 669 9.30 -20.65 4.77
C GLU A 669 9.25 -21.81 3.76
N ASN A 670 8.09 -22.07 3.14
CA ASN A 670 7.99 -23.14 2.13
C ASN A 670 8.42 -22.69 0.72
N GLY A 671 8.89 -21.47 0.57
CA GLY A 671 9.43 -20.93 -0.68
C GLY A 671 8.38 -20.52 -1.71
N LEU A 672 7.11 -20.47 -1.36
CA LEU A 672 6.01 -20.15 -2.29
C LEU A 672 5.63 -18.66 -2.31
N LEU A 673 6.03 -17.90 -1.31
CA LEU A 673 5.83 -16.45 -1.24
C LEU A 673 7.15 -15.69 -1.13
N THR A 674 7.18 -14.48 -1.68
CA THR A 674 8.29 -13.55 -1.45
C THR A 674 8.23 -12.99 -0.01
N PRO A 675 9.31 -12.34 0.49
CA PRO A 675 9.26 -11.67 1.80
C PRO A 675 8.15 -10.63 1.93
N THR A 676 7.64 -10.09 0.83
CA THR A 676 6.49 -9.18 0.79
C THR A 676 5.15 -9.91 0.62
N LEU A 677 5.14 -11.23 0.79
CA LEU A 677 3.95 -12.10 0.68
C LEU A 677 3.33 -12.15 -0.72
N LYS A 678 4.11 -11.90 -1.76
CA LYS A 678 3.69 -12.05 -3.15
C LYS A 678 3.95 -13.48 -3.63
N ALA A 679 3.03 -14.03 -4.44
CA ALA A 679 3.15 -15.37 -4.99
C ALA A 679 4.36 -15.52 -5.92
N LYS A 680 5.15 -16.54 -5.69
CA LYS A 680 6.22 -16.96 -6.61
C LYS A 680 5.64 -17.94 -7.61
N ARG A 681 5.13 -17.44 -8.72
CA ARG A 681 4.40 -18.24 -9.71
C ARG A 681 5.21 -19.41 -10.29
N PRO A 682 6.50 -19.27 -10.66
CA PRO A 682 7.28 -20.41 -11.11
C PRO A 682 7.42 -21.52 -10.06
N GLU A 683 7.65 -21.16 -8.81
CA GLU A 683 7.76 -22.10 -7.68
C GLU A 683 6.42 -22.78 -7.38
N LEU A 684 5.31 -22.04 -7.45
CA LEU A 684 3.97 -22.61 -7.30
C LEU A 684 3.66 -23.63 -8.40
N LYS A 685 3.99 -23.29 -9.64
CA LYS A 685 3.82 -24.17 -10.79
C LYS A 685 4.60 -25.48 -10.60
N GLU A 686 5.86 -25.39 -10.20
CA GLU A 686 6.71 -26.56 -9.99
C GLU A 686 6.26 -27.40 -8.79
N PHE A 687 5.92 -26.74 -7.67
CA PHE A 687 5.47 -27.41 -6.45
C PHE A 687 4.18 -28.21 -6.69
N PHE A 688 3.24 -27.66 -7.45
CA PHE A 688 1.94 -28.28 -7.71
C PHE A 688 1.85 -29.02 -9.06
N LYS A 689 2.97 -29.22 -9.75
CA LYS A 689 2.99 -29.81 -11.09
C LYS A 689 2.20 -31.11 -11.20
N ALA A 690 2.42 -32.07 -10.29
CA ALA A 690 1.71 -33.33 -10.29
C ALA A 690 0.20 -33.15 -10.10
N LYS A 691 -0.21 -32.24 -9.23
CA LYS A 691 -1.62 -31.94 -8.98
C LYS A 691 -2.27 -31.22 -10.17
N ILE A 692 -1.57 -30.33 -10.79
CA ILE A 692 -2.02 -29.62 -12.00
C ILE A 692 -2.25 -30.61 -13.13
N ASP A 693 -1.33 -31.54 -13.35
CA ASP A 693 -1.47 -32.60 -14.37
C ASP A 693 -2.69 -33.49 -14.10
N GLN A 694 -2.92 -33.84 -12.84
CA GLN A 694 -4.11 -34.60 -12.42
C GLN A 694 -5.41 -33.84 -12.71
N LEU A 695 -5.43 -32.52 -12.43
CA LEU A 695 -6.59 -31.69 -12.67
C LEU A 695 -6.97 -31.64 -14.15
N TYR A 696 -5.98 -31.48 -15.03
CA TYR A 696 -6.20 -31.51 -16.48
C TYR A 696 -6.62 -32.90 -16.99
N SER A 697 -6.02 -33.94 -16.47
CA SER A 697 -6.41 -35.33 -16.82
C SER A 697 -7.87 -35.63 -16.50
N SER A 698 -8.38 -35.08 -15.40
CA SER A 698 -9.79 -35.26 -15.00
C SER A 698 -10.79 -34.52 -15.89
N ILE A 699 -10.35 -33.46 -16.58
CA ILE A 699 -11.21 -32.66 -17.46
C ILE A 699 -11.36 -33.32 -18.83
N THR A 700 -10.33 -34.02 -19.29
CA THR A 700 -10.33 -34.67 -20.62
C THR A 700 -11.11 -36.00 -20.67
N MET A 701 -11.55 -36.52 -19.52
CA MET A 701 -12.46 -37.69 -19.41
C MET A 701 -13.91 -37.24 -19.25
#